data_0bed952adec61e3dcae1e3b951eb57b7
#
_entry.id   0bed952adec61e3dcae1e3b951eb57b7
#
_cell.length_a   1.000
_cell.length_b   1.000
_cell.length_c   1.000
_cell.angle_alpha   90.00
_cell.angle_beta   90.00
_cell.angle_gamma   90.00
#
_symmetry.space_group_name_H-M   'P 1'
#
loop_
_entity.id
_entity.type
_entity.pdbx_description
1 polymer ?
#
loop_
_entity_poly.entity_id
_entity_poly.type
_entity_poly.pdbx_seq_one_letter_code
_entity_poly.pdbx_strand_id
1 'polypeptide(L)'
;MNDILSAAGAEVSIIPVVQGDGMLKIDESQLPDSLPILALRNAVLFPGTVYPITIGREKSIRLIEDAERGNMFIGAVPQNDLSVEEPRVEDLYAYGTVAKIVKTLEMPDGTITAILQGFKRFEVETIVDYEPYMLGRVHYLEDVVPADNANTRMIAETLKEKATQIIRTSSMAPREAVSALKGIDNFEFLVNFTATTIEVENYMDKVELLQYGDLRARAMKLLSVLDTQVELQKIKQEIHQKVKSEIDQQQREYYLNSQLKTIQEELGMDEMEEFSQLRARAEEKLWPAAVQAIFDKEIAKLERYNPSSPDYSIQYNYIQFMLDLPWGEMSVDNLDLKNAQKVLDEDHYGLDKVKERIIEYLAVLKLKGDMKSPIICLYGPPGVGKTSLGKSIARALGRKYVRIALGGVHDESEIRGHRKTYVGALPGRILNGINRAGTSNPVIVLDEVDKLTKDIKGDPSSALLEALDPEQNTAFHDNYLDIDYDLSNVLFITTANNIETIHPALRDRMEMINVTGYLAEEKYEIAKRHLVPKQLEEHGLDKSQLKFEKSAISRIIDEYTHESGVRGLEKQIAKVARVTAKKIAFGEEYPSVIRKEHVREYLGLPTNSHDLQKGNEAPGVVTGLAWTSLGGEILFIESSVSKGKGILTMTGNLGDVMKESATIAYQYIKAHPELTGMSYEEFADKDIHVHVPEGAVPKDGPSAGITMVSSMVSAFRGKKVKSGIAMTGEMTLRGRVLPVGGIKEKILAAKRAGIHTIIISEENRKDVEDIKEIYIKGLTFVYVKNIQDVMDYIF
;
A
#
# COMPACT_ATOMS: atom_id res chain seq x y z
N MET A 1 4.10 24.43 41.87
CA MET A 1 3.35 23.25 41.35
C MET A 1 1.83 23.52 41.28
N ASN A 2 1.38 24.73 41.56
CA ASN A 2 -0.06 25.11 41.51
C ASN A 2 -0.45 26.04 40.35
N ASP A 3 0.47 26.38 39.43
CA ASP A 3 0.20 27.36 38.37
C ASP A 3 0.16 26.80 36.96
N ILE A 4 0.10 25.44 36.78
CA ILE A 4 0.06 24.79 35.45
C ILE A 4 -1.33 24.20 35.12
N LEU A 5 -2.30 24.35 36.02
CA LEU A 5 -3.63 23.72 35.88
C LEU A 5 -4.76 24.65 35.40
N SER A 6 -4.44 25.78 34.75
CA SER A 6 -5.46 26.73 34.30
C SER A 6 -5.52 27.00 32.78
N ALA A 7 -5.43 25.95 31.96
CA ALA A 7 -5.80 26.04 30.54
C ALA A 7 -6.63 24.81 30.14
N ALA A 8 -7.94 24.97 30.28
CA ALA A 8 -8.91 23.99 29.75
C ALA A 8 -8.78 23.92 28.21
N GLY A 9 -8.47 22.76 27.68
CA GLY A 9 -8.53 22.48 26.24
C GLY A 9 -7.28 21.90 25.57
N ALA A 10 -6.19 21.60 26.31
CA ALA A 10 -5.00 20.92 25.77
C ALA A 10 -4.89 19.51 26.37
N GLU A 11 -4.64 18.51 25.54
CA GLU A 11 -4.22 17.19 25.97
C GLU A 11 -3.07 17.31 26.95
N VAL A 12 -3.27 16.79 28.15
CA VAL A 12 -2.32 16.92 29.27
C VAL A 12 -1.16 15.95 29.01
N SER A 13 -0.11 16.45 28.42
CA SER A 13 1.17 15.76 28.29
C SER A 13 1.90 15.78 29.64
N ILE A 14 1.65 14.80 30.49
CA ILE A 14 2.38 14.66 31.77
C ILE A 14 3.67 13.89 31.50
N ILE A 15 4.81 14.58 31.62
CA ILE A 15 6.11 13.91 31.66
C ILE A 15 6.31 13.36 33.07
N PRO A 16 6.52 12.06 33.24
CA PRO A 16 6.87 11.50 34.54
C PRO A 16 8.32 11.87 34.88
N VAL A 17 8.51 12.96 35.60
CA VAL A 17 9.81 13.28 36.18
C VAL A 17 9.90 12.57 37.53
N VAL A 18 10.53 11.41 37.51
CA VAL A 18 11.03 10.79 38.75
C VAL A 18 12.38 11.41 39.06
N GLN A 19 12.46 12.27 40.09
CA GLN A 19 13.71 12.70 40.65
C GLN A 19 14.30 11.54 41.49
N GLY A 20 15.36 10.88 40.98
CA GLY A 20 16.11 9.89 41.72
C GLY A 20 16.56 8.70 40.87
N ASP A 21 17.78 8.28 41.02
CA ASP A 21 18.51 7.23 40.31
C ASP A 21 18.05 5.79 40.68
N GLY A 22 16.83 5.61 41.18
CA GLY A 22 16.36 4.34 41.72
C GLY A 22 14.94 3.98 41.24
N MET A 23 14.82 2.86 40.51
CA MET A 23 13.55 2.12 40.46
C MET A 23 13.06 1.89 41.90
N LEU A 24 11.82 2.27 42.21
CA LEU A 24 11.22 1.90 43.49
C LEU A 24 11.10 0.38 43.52
N LYS A 25 11.94 -0.27 44.37
CA LYS A 25 11.88 -1.70 44.60
C LYS A 25 10.65 -1.99 45.47
N ILE A 26 9.79 -2.84 44.97
CA ILE A 26 8.70 -3.41 45.77
C ILE A 26 9.27 -4.56 46.57
N ASP A 27 8.80 -4.67 47.81
CA ASP A 27 8.97 -5.88 48.60
C ASP A 27 8.11 -6.99 47.95
N GLU A 28 8.78 -7.95 47.32
CA GLU A 28 8.11 -9.03 46.58
C GLU A 28 7.17 -9.87 47.44
N SER A 29 7.38 -9.88 48.75
CA SER A 29 6.49 -10.54 49.72
C SER A 29 5.09 -9.91 49.79
N GLN A 30 4.90 -8.70 49.25
CA GLN A 30 3.63 -7.97 49.22
C GLN A 30 2.82 -8.17 47.94
N LEU A 31 3.38 -8.88 46.95
CA LEU A 31 2.71 -9.10 45.69
C LEU A 31 1.72 -10.29 45.79
N PRO A 32 0.43 -10.10 45.53
CA PRO A 32 -0.56 -11.17 45.61
C PRO A 32 -0.49 -12.11 44.42
N ASP A 33 -0.82 -13.40 44.60
CA ASP A 33 -0.86 -14.42 43.54
C ASP A 33 -1.93 -14.13 42.46
N SER A 34 -2.89 -13.28 42.76
CA SER A 34 -3.96 -12.87 41.87
C SER A 34 -4.10 -11.35 41.84
N LEU A 35 -4.19 -10.76 40.66
CA LEU A 35 -4.32 -9.30 40.46
C LEU A 35 -5.62 -8.96 39.74
N PRO A 36 -6.28 -7.85 40.16
CA PRO A 36 -7.30 -7.21 39.34
C PRO A 36 -6.67 -6.76 37.99
N ILE A 37 -7.23 -7.20 36.87
CA ILE A 37 -6.67 -6.96 35.54
C ILE A 37 -7.37 -5.76 34.90
N LEU A 38 -6.60 -4.72 34.62
CA LEU A 38 -7.00 -3.56 33.84
C LEU A 38 -6.57 -3.75 32.38
N ALA A 39 -7.54 -3.96 31.49
CA ALA A 39 -7.29 -4.07 30.06
C ALA A 39 -7.01 -2.68 29.45
N LEU A 40 -5.82 -2.50 28.89
CA LEU A 40 -5.37 -1.25 28.30
C LEU A 40 -5.66 -1.22 26.79
N ARG A 41 -6.37 -0.18 26.36
CA ARG A 41 -6.62 0.07 24.95
C ARG A 41 -5.62 1.11 24.43
N ASN A 42 -4.84 0.73 23.43
CA ASN A 42 -3.83 1.60 22.79
C ASN A 42 -2.78 2.20 23.76
N ALA A 43 -2.50 1.52 24.84
CA ALA A 43 -1.48 1.90 25.81
C ALA A 43 -0.71 0.68 26.34
N VAL A 44 0.58 0.85 26.60
CA VAL A 44 1.44 -0.18 27.21
C VAL A 44 2.18 0.47 28.37
N LEU A 45 2.05 -0.14 29.55
CA LEU A 45 2.77 0.29 30.73
C LEU A 45 4.04 -0.56 30.89
N PHE A 46 5.19 0.10 31.05
CA PHE A 46 6.45 -0.59 31.29
C PHE A 46 6.92 -0.45 32.75
N PRO A 47 7.70 -1.42 33.26
CA PRO A 47 8.26 -1.33 34.63
C PRO A 47 9.05 -0.04 34.85
N GLY A 48 8.92 0.53 36.05
CA GLY A 48 9.61 1.76 36.46
C GLY A 48 9.04 3.04 35.88
N THR A 49 8.06 2.98 34.94
CA THR A 49 7.48 4.16 34.29
C THR A 49 6.15 4.57 34.93
N VAL A 50 5.81 5.83 34.75
CA VAL A 50 4.51 6.38 35.16
C VAL A 50 3.78 6.80 33.92
N TYR A 51 2.52 6.39 33.76
CA TYR A 51 1.75 6.66 32.56
C TYR A 51 0.29 7.02 32.88
N PRO A 52 -0.24 8.13 32.32
CA PRO A 52 -1.64 8.49 32.48
C PRO A 52 -2.49 7.65 31.51
N ILE A 53 -3.57 7.06 31.98
CA ILE A 53 -4.49 6.23 31.20
C ILE A 53 -5.91 6.74 31.42
N THR A 54 -6.57 7.07 30.33
CA THR A 54 -7.99 7.45 30.36
C THR A 54 -8.87 6.22 30.28
N ILE A 55 -9.81 6.11 31.19
CA ILE A 55 -10.66 4.94 31.45
C ILE A 55 -12.11 5.39 31.33
N GLY A 56 -12.84 4.72 30.43
CA GLY A 56 -14.27 5.01 30.19
C GLY A 56 -15.18 3.80 30.41
N ARG A 57 -14.63 2.59 30.58
CA ARG A 57 -15.43 1.36 30.79
C ARG A 57 -15.88 1.23 32.23
N GLU A 58 -17.13 0.89 32.43
CA GLU A 58 -17.74 0.81 33.78
C GLU A 58 -16.99 -0.16 34.72
N LYS A 59 -16.65 -1.38 34.23
CA LYS A 59 -15.87 -2.36 35.01
C LYS A 59 -14.46 -1.87 35.34
N SER A 60 -13.83 -1.14 34.43
CA SER A 60 -12.49 -0.57 34.64
C SER A 60 -12.52 0.63 35.60
N ILE A 61 -13.55 1.45 35.53
CA ILE A 61 -13.77 2.55 36.49
C ILE A 61 -13.94 1.98 37.90
N ARG A 62 -14.79 0.96 38.07
CA ARG A 62 -15.00 0.29 39.33
C ARG A 62 -13.73 -0.35 39.89
N LEU A 63 -12.92 -0.97 39.03
CA LEU A 63 -11.61 -1.51 39.43
C LEU A 63 -10.69 -0.43 39.95
N ILE A 64 -10.61 0.73 39.29
CA ILE A 64 -9.74 1.85 39.71
C ILE A 64 -10.21 2.44 41.04
N GLU A 65 -11.51 2.64 41.26
CA GLU A 65 -12.05 3.14 42.52
C GLU A 65 -11.75 2.20 43.68
N ASP A 66 -11.95 0.88 43.51
CA ASP A 66 -11.67 -0.11 44.55
C ASP A 66 -10.17 -0.24 44.80
N ALA A 67 -9.33 -0.20 43.77
CA ALA A 67 -7.89 -0.25 43.89
C ALA A 67 -7.30 0.99 44.58
N GLU A 68 -7.83 2.17 44.32
CA GLU A 68 -7.44 3.41 45.01
C GLU A 68 -7.81 3.38 46.47
N ARG A 69 -9.08 3.01 46.81
CA ARG A 69 -9.55 2.91 48.19
C ARG A 69 -8.79 1.86 49.00
N GLY A 70 -8.48 0.72 48.39
CA GLY A 70 -7.77 -0.40 48.98
C GLY A 70 -6.25 -0.30 48.93
N ASN A 71 -5.67 0.71 48.28
CA ASN A 71 -4.23 0.80 47.95
C ASN A 71 -3.69 -0.51 47.37
N MET A 72 -4.46 -1.13 46.46
CA MET A 72 -4.18 -2.47 45.90
C MET A 72 -3.24 -2.38 44.68
N PHE A 73 -2.54 -3.47 44.43
CA PHE A 73 -1.87 -3.65 43.13
C PHE A 73 -2.87 -4.08 42.09
N ILE A 74 -2.67 -3.61 40.85
CA ILE A 74 -3.44 -3.98 39.70
C ILE A 74 -2.52 -4.51 38.58
N GLY A 75 -3.03 -5.35 37.71
CA GLY A 75 -2.32 -5.83 36.53
C GLY A 75 -2.75 -5.03 35.31
N ALA A 76 -1.87 -4.23 34.76
CA ALA A 76 -2.12 -3.49 33.51
C ALA A 76 -1.71 -4.34 32.31
N VAL A 77 -2.68 -4.81 31.50
CA VAL A 77 -2.48 -5.74 30.39
C VAL A 77 -2.97 -5.12 29.08
N PRO A 78 -2.14 -5.03 28.03
CA PRO A 78 -2.55 -4.53 26.73
C PRO A 78 -3.57 -5.45 26.04
N GLN A 79 -4.50 -4.86 25.27
CA GLN A 79 -5.41 -5.60 24.40
C GLN A 79 -4.73 -5.95 23.07
N ASN A 80 -5.03 -7.16 22.55
CA ASN A 80 -4.61 -7.57 21.21
C ASN A 80 -5.53 -6.98 20.14
N ASP A 81 -6.84 -6.94 20.39
CA ASP A 81 -7.82 -6.37 19.49
C ASP A 81 -8.43 -5.09 20.09
N LEU A 82 -8.12 -3.95 19.47
CA LEU A 82 -8.58 -2.65 19.91
C LEU A 82 -10.08 -2.40 19.63
N SER A 83 -10.73 -3.23 18.82
CA SER A 83 -12.15 -3.10 18.47
C SER A 83 -13.08 -3.65 19.56
N VAL A 84 -12.57 -4.54 20.42
CA VAL A 84 -13.38 -5.20 21.46
C VAL A 84 -13.61 -4.25 22.64
N GLU A 85 -14.89 -3.98 22.95
CA GLU A 85 -15.26 -3.12 24.09
C GLU A 85 -15.19 -3.82 25.44
N GLU A 86 -15.63 -5.10 25.51
CA GLU A 86 -15.51 -5.93 26.70
C GLU A 86 -14.53 -7.10 26.44
N PRO A 87 -13.22 -6.90 26.67
CA PRO A 87 -12.22 -7.91 26.36
C PRO A 87 -12.33 -9.11 27.30
N ARG A 88 -12.10 -10.28 26.73
CA ARG A 88 -11.87 -11.55 27.43
C ARG A 88 -10.40 -11.91 27.45
N VAL A 89 -10.03 -13.02 28.06
CA VAL A 89 -8.62 -13.45 28.14
C VAL A 89 -7.95 -13.60 26.77
N GLU A 90 -8.68 -14.05 25.78
CA GLU A 90 -8.25 -14.23 24.38
C GLU A 90 -7.98 -12.89 23.65
N ASP A 91 -8.59 -11.82 24.13
CA ASP A 91 -8.42 -10.46 23.58
C ASP A 91 -7.28 -9.70 24.28
N LEU A 92 -6.64 -10.30 25.27
CA LEU A 92 -5.54 -9.72 26.04
C LEU A 92 -4.20 -10.30 25.60
N TYR A 93 -3.18 -9.49 25.71
CA TYR A 93 -1.80 -9.97 25.56
C TYR A 93 -1.40 -10.79 26.78
N ALA A 94 -0.56 -11.82 26.61
CA ALA A 94 -0.17 -12.70 27.71
C ALA A 94 0.64 -11.98 28.80
N TYR A 95 1.33 -10.90 28.47
CA TYR A 95 2.24 -10.18 29.34
C TYR A 95 1.67 -8.82 29.74
N GLY A 96 1.81 -8.47 31.01
CA GLY A 96 1.41 -7.21 31.58
C GLY A 96 2.41 -6.64 32.57
N THR A 97 2.08 -5.50 33.17
CA THR A 97 2.89 -4.85 34.19
C THR A 97 2.07 -4.61 35.45
N VAL A 98 2.59 -5.04 36.60
CA VAL A 98 2.02 -4.71 37.91
C VAL A 98 2.09 -3.22 38.11
N ALA A 99 0.99 -2.63 38.52
CA ALA A 99 0.88 -1.20 38.71
C ALA A 99 0.22 -0.82 40.05
N LYS A 100 0.51 0.40 40.48
CA LYS A 100 -0.25 1.11 41.53
C LYS A 100 -0.80 2.42 41.00
N ILE A 101 -1.94 2.82 41.49
CA ILE A 101 -2.54 4.10 41.18
C ILE A 101 -1.83 5.18 42.04
N VAL A 102 -1.26 6.16 41.34
CA VAL A 102 -0.61 7.32 41.99
C VAL A 102 -1.63 8.42 42.26
N LYS A 103 -2.51 8.65 41.33
CA LYS A 103 -3.55 9.67 41.37
C LYS A 103 -4.64 9.41 40.34
N THR A 104 -5.87 9.77 40.66
CA THR A 104 -7.01 9.79 39.73
C THR A 104 -7.49 11.22 39.50
N LEU A 105 -7.97 11.47 38.29
CA LEU A 105 -8.57 12.74 37.85
C LEU A 105 -9.89 12.44 37.15
N GLU A 106 -10.99 12.91 37.72
CA GLU A 106 -12.30 12.81 37.07
C GLU A 106 -12.42 13.88 35.98
N MET A 107 -12.86 13.47 34.80
CA MET A 107 -13.05 14.35 33.65
C MET A 107 -14.53 14.76 33.54
N PRO A 108 -14.84 15.92 32.94
CA PRO A 108 -16.23 16.41 32.83
C PRO A 108 -17.15 15.51 32.01
N ASP A 109 -16.60 14.63 31.16
CA ASP A 109 -17.32 13.66 30.35
C ASP A 109 -17.64 12.34 31.06
N GLY A 110 -17.29 12.22 32.34
CA GLY A 110 -17.50 11.01 33.13
C GLY A 110 -16.41 9.96 32.99
N THR A 111 -15.35 10.21 32.23
CA THR A 111 -14.17 9.34 32.20
C THR A 111 -13.22 9.65 33.34
N ILE A 112 -12.41 8.65 33.75
CA ILE A 112 -11.38 8.81 34.79
C ILE A 112 -10.00 8.70 34.13
N THR A 113 -9.16 9.69 34.35
CA THR A 113 -7.73 9.57 34.01
C THR A 113 -6.96 9.11 35.24
N ALA A 114 -6.50 7.86 35.24
CA ALA A 114 -5.68 7.29 36.29
C ALA A 114 -4.20 7.39 35.92
N ILE A 115 -3.38 7.91 36.84
CA ILE A 115 -1.93 7.93 36.71
C ILE A 115 -1.40 6.63 37.34
N LEU A 116 -0.92 5.71 36.50
CA LEU A 116 -0.42 4.42 36.94
C LEU A 116 1.11 4.41 36.98
N GLN A 117 1.67 3.82 38.04
CA GLN A 117 3.09 3.54 38.18
C GLN A 117 3.31 2.04 38.00
N GLY A 118 4.12 1.65 37.02
CA GLY A 118 4.51 0.29 36.73
C GLY A 118 5.68 -0.18 37.59
N PHE A 119 5.71 -1.46 37.94
CA PHE A 119 6.74 -2.01 38.83
C PHE A 119 7.44 -3.25 38.22
N LYS A 120 6.73 -4.35 38.00
CA LYS A 120 7.28 -5.62 37.57
C LYS A 120 6.44 -6.23 36.47
N ARG A 121 7.04 -6.94 35.54
CA ARG A 121 6.30 -7.68 34.51
C ARG A 121 5.71 -8.95 35.10
N PHE A 122 4.61 -9.37 34.52
CA PHE A 122 4.00 -10.66 34.82
C PHE A 122 3.40 -11.28 33.57
N GLU A 123 3.17 -12.57 33.62
CA GLU A 123 2.40 -13.34 32.63
C GLU A 123 1.05 -13.71 33.24
N VAL A 124 -0.01 -13.57 32.48
CA VAL A 124 -1.36 -13.98 32.86
C VAL A 124 -1.50 -15.49 32.66
N GLU A 125 -1.59 -16.26 33.74
CA GLU A 125 -1.81 -17.70 33.67
C GLU A 125 -3.27 -18.07 33.34
N THR A 126 -4.20 -17.51 34.09
CA THR A 126 -5.65 -17.75 33.92
C THR A 126 -6.45 -16.60 34.52
N ILE A 127 -7.63 -16.34 33.95
CA ILE A 127 -8.61 -15.47 34.59
C ILE A 127 -9.48 -16.32 35.52
N VAL A 128 -9.54 -15.91 36.79
CA VAL A 128 -10.26 -16.61 37.84
C VAL A 128 -11.72 -16.16 37.92
N ASP A 129 -11.94 -14.85 37.74
CA ASP A 129 -13.28 -14.23 37.78
C ASP A 129 -13.37 -13.07 36.82
N TYR A 130 -14.57 -12.76 36.33
CA TYR A 130 -14.87 -11.63 35.46
C TYR A 130 -15.78 -10.57 36.13
N GLU A 131 -16.29 -10.85 37.32
CA GLU A 131 -17.17 -9.93 38.05
C GLU A 131 -16.63 -9.63 39.48
N PRO A 132 -16.63 -8.39 39.94
CA PRO A 132 -17.10 -7.16 39.28
C PRO A 132 -16.16 -6.61 38.24
N TYR A 133 -14.94 -7.11 38.14
CA TYR A 133 -13.91 -6.87 37.15
C TYR A 133 -13.03 -8.14 37.03
N MET A 134 -12.20 -8.18 35.98
CA MET A 134 -11.33 -9.36 35.78
C MET A 134 -10.34 -9.52 36.92
N LEU A 135 -10.27 -10.76 37.47
CA LEU A 135 -9.28 -11.19 38.45
C LEU A 135 -8.42 -12.28 37.82
N GLY A 136 -7.15 -12.00 37.58
CA GLY A 136 -6.21 -12.93 36.95
C GLY A 136 -5.21 -13.52 37.94
N ARG A 137 -4.96 -14.84 37.86
CA ARG A 137 -3.78 -15.45 38.44
C ARG A 137 -2.58 -15.14 37.57
N VAL A 138 -1.48 -14.71 38.16
CA VAL A 138 -0.34 -14.17 37.45
C VAL A 138 0.96 -14.85 37.88
N HIS A 139 1.87 -14.99 36.94
CA HIS A 139 3.24 -15.41 37.22
C HIS A 139 4.19 -14.21 37.03
N TYR A 140 4.92 -13.83 38.09
CA TYR A 140 5.84 -12.70 38.06
C TYR A 140 7.14 -13.05 37.32
N LEU A 141 7.59 -12.17 36.46
CA LEU A 141 8.74 -12.38 35.60
C LEU A 141 9.92 -11.51 36.05
N GLU A 142 11.11 -12.13 36.08
CA GLU A 142 12.34 -11.41 36.31
C GLU A 142 12.91 -10.85 35.01
N ASP A 143 13.42 -9.61 35.10
CA ASP A 143 14.16 -9.01 34.02
C ASP A 143 15.67 -9.25 34.22
N VAL A 144 16.32 -9.76 33.16
CA VAL A 144 17.77 -10.00 33.17
C VAL A 144 18.47 -8.71 32.75
N VAL A 145 19.10 -8.05 33.72
CA VAL A 145 19.86 -6.83 33.49
C VAL A 145 21.24 -7.19 32.93
N PRO A 146 21.66 -6.69 31.77
CA PRO A 146 22.96 -6.97 31.21
C PRO A 146 24.07 -6.33 32.06
N ALA A 147 25.26 -6.96 32.08
CA ALA A 147 26.41 -6.37 32.73
C ALA A 147 26.78 -5.02 32.09
N ASP A 148 27.23 -4.07 32.90
CA ASP A 148 27.73 -2.77 32.43
C ASP A 148 29.07 -2.97 31.70
N ASN A 149 29.00 -3.03 30.38
CA ASN A 149 30.14 -3.18 29.48
C ASN A 149 30.04 -2.20 28.30
N ALA A 150 31.09 -2.15 27.49
CA ALA A 150 31.16 -1.25 26.34
C ALA A 150 29.98 -1.43 25.37
N ASN A 151 29.51 -2.67 25.15
CA ASN A 151 28.39 -2.97 24.27
C ASN A 151 27.07 -2.45 24.85
N THR A 152 26.81 -2.63 26.15
CA THR A 152 25.62 -2.12 26.83
C THR A 152 25.56 -0.60 26.80
N ARG A 153 26.68 0.06 27.01
CA ARG A 153 26.80 1.54 26.93
C ARG A 153 26.56 2.02 25.50
N MET A 154 27.08 1.34 24.50
CA MET A 154 26.84 1.69 23.09
C MET A 154 25.36 1.58 22.71
N ILE A 155 24.68 0.51 23.15
CA ILE A 155 23.23 0.36 22.97
C ILE A 155 22.47 1.50 23.63
N ALA A 156 22.81 1.86 24.87
CA ALA A 156 22.20 2.96 25.60
C ALA A 156 22.36 4.31 24.89
N GLU A 157 23.57 4.62 24.43
CA GLU A 157 23.81 5.86 23.67
C GLU A 157 23.05 5.88 22.34
N THR A 158 23.01 4.76 21.62
CA THR A 158 22.25 4.66 20.36
C THR A 158 20.75 4.83 20.60
N LEU A 159 20.22 4.26 21.68
CA LEU A 159 18.82 4.46 22.10
C LEU A 159 18.53 5.94 22.38
N LYS A 160 19.38 6.61 23.17
CA LYS A 160 19.27 8.04 23.51
C LYS A 160 19.31 8.92 22.25
N GLU A 161 20.22 8.61 21.30
CA GLU A 161 20.35 9.35 20.07
C GLU A 161 19.10 9.25 19.19
N LYS A 162 18.65 8.02 18.90
CA LYS A 162 17.49 7.77 18.04
C LYS A 162 16.20 8.28 18.65
N ALA A 163 15.99 8.04 19.95
CA ALA A 163 14.86 8.57 20.69
C ALA A 163 14.84 10.11 20.66
N THR A 164 15.99 10.75 20.86
CA THR A 164 16.11 12.21 20.76
C THR A 164 15.76 12.73 19.37
N GLN A 165 16.16 12.01 18.33
CA GLN A 165 15.83 12.37 16.95
C GLN A 165 14.32 12.33 16.72
N ILE A 166 13.63 11.28 17.16
CA ILE A 166 12.18 11.11 17.01
C ILE A 166 11.44 12.20 17.81
N ILE A 167 11.79 12.41 19.08
CA ILE A 167 11.15 13.41 19.96
C ILE A 167 11.27 14.82 19.39
N ARG A 168 12.43 15.18 18.80
CA ARG A 168 12.63 16.51 18.20
C ARG A 168 11.79 16.77 16.97
N THR A 169 11.43 15.72 16.26
CA THR A 169 10.63 15.80 15.02
C THR A 169 9.15 15.56 15.26
N SER A 170 8.76 15.04 16.43
CA SER A 170 7.37 14.89 16.84
C SER A 170 6.77 16.25 17.25
N SER A 171 5.57 16.55 16.77
CA SER A 171 4.81 17.74 17.18
C SER A 171 4.11 17.59 18.53
N MET A 172 3.97 16.35 19.02
CA MET A 172 3.24 16.03 20.25
C MET A 172 4.16 15.75 21.46
N ALA A 173 5.43 15.39 21.23
CA ALA A 173 6.33 15.08 22.33
C ALA A 173 6.86 16.35 23.00
N PRO A 174 6.79 16.47 24.34
CA PRO A 174 7.30 17.61 25.08
C PRO A 174 8.82 17.74 24.93
N ARG A 175 9.33 18.94 24.71
CA ARG A 175 10.77 19.20 24.54
C ARG A 175 11.61 18.81 25.76
N GLU A 176 10.99 18.82 26.93
CA GLU A 176 11.57 18.42 28.21
C GLU A 176 11.91 16.92 28.27
N ALA A 177 11.21 16.08 27.50
CA ALA A 177 11.50 14.64 27.40
C ALA A 177 12.93 14.36 26.88
N VAL A 178 13.48 15.23 26.05
CA VAL A 178 14.87 15.10 25.56
C VAL A 178 15.86 15.30 26.72
N SER A 179 15.60 16.24 27.60
CA SER A 179 16.45 16.50 28.77
C SER A 179 16.37 15.37 29.78
N ALA A 180 15.16 14.85 30.01
CA ALA A 180 14.95 13.69 30.87
C ALA A 180 15.69 12.46 30.34
N LEU A 181 15.56 12.15 29.05
CA LEU A 181 16.19 11.01 28.41
C LEU A 181 17.73 11.03 28.51
N LYS A 182 18.34 12.20 28.37
CA LYS A 182 19.81 12.36 28.49
C LYS A 182 20.32 12.11 29.90
N GLY A 183 19.53 12.43 30.93
CA GLY A 183 19.86 12.29 32.33
C GLY A 183 19.66 10.88 32.89
N ILE A 184 19.17 9.93 32.10
CA ILE A 184 18.96 8.55 32.56
C ILE A 184 20.25 7.74 32.43
N ASP A 185 20.79 7.26 33.54
CA ASP A 185 22.00 6.39 33.59
C ASP A 185 21.64 4.92 33.78
N ASN A 186 20.51 4.61 34.39
CA ASN A 186 20.04 3.24 34.57
C ASN A 186 19.55 2.65 33.23
N PHE A 187 20.18 1.55 32.77
CA PHE A 187 19.88 0.92 31.47
C PHE A 187 18.45 0.38 31.39
N GLU A 188 17.97 -0.26 32.45
CA GLU A 188 16.61 -0.80 32.52
C GLU A 188 15.58 0.32 32.42
N PHE A 189 15.75 1.36 33.22
CA PHE A 189 14.86 2.52 33.20
C PHE A 189 14.91 3.25 31.85
N LEU A 190 16.09 3.36 31.22
CA LEU A 190 16.25 3.96 29.90
C LEU A 190 15.43 3.21 28.82
N VAL A 191 15.53 1.88 28.77
CA VAL A 191 14.81 1.05 27.79
C VAL A 191 13.30 1.20 27.98
N ASN A 192 12.83 1.07 29.22
CA ASN A 192 11.41 1.12 29.56
C ASN A 192 10.82 2.54 29.36
N PHE A 193 11.56 3.57 29.75
CA PHE A 193 11.17 4.98 29.55
C PHE A 193 11.10 5.33 28.06
N THR A 194 12.08 4.91 27.28
CA THR A 194 12.10 5.12 25.83
C THR A 194 10.91 4.43 25.16
N ALA A 195 10.64 3.17 25.52
CA ALA A 195 9.48 2.41 25.00
C ALA A 195 8.14 3.07 25.34
N THR A 196 8.04 3.70 26.53
CA THR A 196 6.84 4.40 26.97
C THR A 196 6.63 5.72 26.21
N THR A 197 7.71 6.53 26.05
CA THR A 197 7.63 7.92 25.58
C THR A 197 7.47 8.04 24.07
N ILE A 198 7.99 7.06 23.29
CA ILE A 198 7.96 7.14 21.83
C ILE A 198 6.63 6.66 21.29
N GLU A 199 6.05 7.46 20.41
CA GLU A 199 4.91 7.06 19.60
C GLU A 199 5.34 6.17 18.45
N VAL A 200 4.61 5.09 18.21
CA VAL A 200 4.81 4.16 17.11
C VAL A 200 3.53 4.05 16.30
N GLU A 201 3.64 3.92 14.99
CA GLU A 201 2.46 3.76 14.13
C GLU A 201 1.75 2.42 14.38
N ASN A 202 2.52 1.36 14.60
CA ASN A 202 1.97 0.06 14.94
C ASN A 202 2.07 -0.17 16.45
N TYR A 203 0.95 -0.05 17.14
CA TYR A 203 0.83 -0.28 18.58
C TYR A 203 1.38 -1.64 19.02
N MET A 204 1.21 -2.69 18.20
CA MET A 204 1.66 -4.05 18.52
C MET A 204 3.18 -4.13 18.68
N ASP A 205 3.95 -3.27 18.04
CA ASP A 205 5.41 -3.22 18.21
C ASP A 205 5.81 -2.88 19.65
N LYS A 206 5.03 -2.04 20.36
CA LYS A 206 5.21 -1.77 21.79
C LYS A 206 4.76 -2.95 22.64
N VAL A 207 3.65 -3.58 22.30
CA VAL A 207 3.11 -4.72 23.05
C VAL A 207 4.12 -5.87 23.06
N GLU A 208 4.73 -6.17 21.91
CA GLU A 208 5.76 -7.22 21.80
C GLU A 208 6.98 -7.00 22.70
N LEU A 209 7.33 -5.76 23.03
CA LEU A 209 8.47 -5.48 23.89
C LEU A 209 8.32 -6.07 25.31
N LEU A 210 7.09 -6.26 25.80
CA LEU A 210 6.85 -6.85 27.13
C LEU A 210 7.25 -8.33 27.22
N GLN A 211 7.31 -9.07 26.11
CA GLN A 211 7.69 -10.49 26.13
C GLN A 211 9.19 -10.70 26.44
N TYR A 212 10.05 -9.72 26.11
CA TYR A 212 11.49 -9.87 26.28
C TYR A 212 11.92 -9.67 27.74
N GLY A 213 12.30 -10.76 28.42
CA GLY A 213 12.87 -10.73 29.78
C GLY A 213 14.32 -10.30 29.81
N ASP A 214 15.08 -10.57 28.78
CA ASP A 214 16.43 -10.03 28.59
C ASP A 214 16.35 -8.57 28.13
N LEU A 215 16.78 -7.64 28.98
CA LEU A 215 16.77 -6.21 28.68
C LEU A 215 17.65 -5.83 27.49
N ARG A 216 18.65 -6.61 27.17
CA ARG A 216 19.46 -6.39 25.98
C ARG A 216 18.66 -6.74 24.73
N ALA A 217 17.95 -7.87 24.74
CA ALA A 217 17.07 -8.27 23.63
C ALA A 217 15.94 -7.26 23.45
N ARG A 218 15.31 -6.80 24.54
CA ARG A 218 14.28 -5.75 24.54
C ARG A 218 14.82 -4.46 23.94
N ALA A 219 16.02 -4.03 24.33
CA ALA A 219 16.66 -2.82 23.78
C ALA A 219 16.97 -2.94 22.28
N MET A 220 17.42 -4.10 21.82
CA MET A 220 17.68 -4.35 20.39
C MET A 220 16.39 -4.34 19.56
N LYS A 221 15.33 -4.96 20.07
CA LYS A 221 14.01 -4.88 19.41
C LYS A 221 13.50 -3.44 19.37
N LEU A 222 13.63 -2.70 20.49
CA LEU A 222 13.26 -1.29 20.56
C LEU A 222 14.06 -0.46 19.56
N LEU A 223 15.37 -0.68 19.40
CA LEU A 223 16.18 -0.01 18.39
C LEU A 223 15.67 -0.26 16.97
N SER A 224 15.27 -1.49 16.66
CA SER A 224 14.67 -1.81 15.35
C SER A 224 13.37 -1.03 15.12
N VAL A 225 12.52 -0.90 16.13
CA VAL A 225 11.29 -0.10 16.05
C VAL A 225 11.62 1.37 15.83
N LEU A 226 12.61 1.92 16.56
CA LEU A 226 13.05 3.30 16.41
C LEU A 226 13.61 3.58 15.02
N ASP A 227 14.38 2.65 14.44
CA ASP A 227 14.91 2.79 13.08
C ASP A 227 13.81 2.90 12.04
N THR A 228 12.79 2.06 12.15
CA THR A 228 11.61 2.13 11.29
C THR A 228 10.89 3.48 11.44
N GLN A 229 10.73 3.97 12.66
CA GLN A 229 10.08 5.27 12.92
C GLN A 229 10.90 6.45 12.37
N VAL A 230 12.23 6.42 12.47
CA VAL A 230 13.10 7.45 11.90
C VAL A 230 12.98 7.48 10.37
N GLU A 231 12.93 6.32 9.72
CA GLU A 231 12.74 6.25 8.26
C GLU A 231 11.36 6.77 7.83
N LEU A 232 10.29 6.40 8.54
CA LEU A 232 8.95 6.90 8.29
C LEU A 232 8.86 8.42 8.46
N GLN A 233 9.49 8.97 9.49
CA GLN A 233 9.54 10.41 9.71
C GLN A 233 10.31 11.15 8.61
N LYS A 234 11.41 10.58 8.10
CA LYS A 234 12.12 11.15 6.95
C LYS A 234 11.23 11.22 5.72
N ILE A 235 10.51 10.13 5.42
CA ILE A 235 9.57 10.09 4.29
C ILE A 235 8.46 11.14 4.47
N LYS A 236 7.88 11.24 5.68
CA LYS A 236 6.88 12.26 6.00
C LYS A 236 7.44 13.69 5.82
N GLN A 237 8.67 13.94 6.24
CA GLN A 237 9.33 15.23 6.05
C GLN A 237 9.62 15.55 4.57
N GLU A 238 10.04 14.55 3.78
CA GLU A 238 10.23 14.74 2.33
C GLU A 238 8.93 15.06 1.62
N ILE A 239 7.83 14.40 2.01
CA ILE A 239 6.49 14.71 1.51
C ILE A 239 6.07 16.11 1.93
N HIS A 240 6.24 16.47 3.21
CA HIS A 240 5.94 17.82 3.71
C HIS A 240 6.80 18.91 3.05
N GLN A 241 8.08 18.63 2.78
CA GLN A 241 8.94 19.58 2.06
C GLN A 241 8.50 19.75 0.61
N LYS A 242 8.07 18.67 -0.07
CA LYS A 242 7.51 18.78 -1.42
C LYS A 242 6.21 19.58 -1.43
N VAL A 243 5.29 19.29 -0.53
CA VAL A 243 4.03 20.04 -0.37
C VAL A 243 4.33 21.49 0.01
N LYS A 244 5.28 21.73 0.93
CA LYS A 244 5.69 23.08 1.32
C LYS A 244 6.37 23.83 0.17
N SER A 245 7.20 23.15 -0.65
CA SER A 245 7.81 23.79 -1.82
C SER A 245 6.78 24.15 -2.90
N GLU A 246 5.72 23.35 -3.04
CA GLU A 246 4.57 23.69 -3.92
C GLU A 246 3.77 24.86 -3.35
N ILE A 247 3.57 24.90 -2.03
CA ILE A 247 2.90 26.01 -1.33
C ILE A 247 3.79 27.28 -1.37
N ASP A 248 5.10 27.14 -1.09
CA ASP A 248 6.04 28.26 -1.16
C ASP A 248 6.17 28.81 -2.60
N GLN A 249 6.04 27.96 -3.62
CA GLN A 249 5.98 28.39 -5.01
C GLN A 249 4.69 29.18 -5.29
N GLN A 250 3.55 28.72 -4.79
CA GLN A 250 2.28 29.43 -4.86
C GLN A 250 2.31 30.73 -4.04
N GLN A 251 2.89 30.70 -2.83
CA GLN A 251 3.07 31.93 -2.03
C GLN A 251 4.08 32.89 -2.66
N ARG A 252 5.11 32.41 -3.34
CA ARG A 252 6.06 33.23 -4.07
C ARG A 252 5.44 33.85 -5.30
N GLU A 253 4.59 33.12 -6.03
CA GLU A 253 3.77 33.67 -7.10
C GLU A 253 2.78 34.71 -6.56
N TYR A 254 2.14 34.43 -5.43
CA TYR A 254 1.28 35.39 -4.74
C TYR A 254 2.05 36.64 -4.29
N TYR A 255 3.26 36.46 -3.71
CA TYR A 255 4.09 37.58 -3.27
C TYR A 255 4.63 38.40 -4.43
N LEU A 256 5.01 37.75 -5.53
CA LEU A 256 5.43 38.42 -6.79
C LEU A 256 4.24 39.14 -7.42
N ASN A 257 3.04 38.55 -7.41
CA ASN A 257 1.84 39.21 -7.87
C ASN A 257 1.44 40.39 -6.95
N SER A 258 1.65 40.25 -5.64
CA SER A 258 1.46 41.36 -4.69
C SER A 258 2.46 42.48 -4.89
N GLN A 259 3.74 42.17 -5.16
CA GLN A 259 4.76 43.19 -5.52
C GLN A 259 4.48 43.84 -6.88
N LEU A 260 4.02 43.04 -7.87
CA LEU A 260 3.55 43.57 -9.15
C LEU A 260 2.39 44.53 -8.94
N LYS A 261 1.46 44.20 -8.05
CA LYS A 261 0.32 45.05 -7.71
C LYS A 261 0.77 46.34 -7.03
N THR A 262 1.70 46.29 -6.06
CA THR A 262 2.25 47.47 -5.41
C THR A 262 3.01 48.36 -6.41
N ILE A 263 3.74 47.75 -7.35
CA ILE A 263 4.43 48.47 -8.43
C ILE A 263 3.42 49.10 -9.41
N GLN A 264 2.31 48.40 -9.70
CA GLN A 264 1.22 48.91 -10.53
C GLN A 264 0.48 50.04 -9.85
N GLU A 265 0.22 49.99 -8.53
CA GLU A 265 -0.32 51.07 -7.72
C GLU A 265 0.60 52.29 -7.67
N GLU A 266 1.94 52.12 -7.54
CA GLU A 266 2.93 53.19 -7.61
C GLU A 266 3.09 53.78 -9.04
N LEU A 267 2.82 53.00 -10.07
CA LEU A 267 2.78 53.43 -11.47
C LEU A 267 1.47 54.13 -11.89
N GLY A 268 0.50 54.24 -10.98
CA GLY A 268 -0.76 54.94 -11.22
C GLY A 268 -1.70 54.26 -12.24
N MET A 269 -1.63 52.90 -12.36
CA MET A 269 -2.61 52.12 -13.11
C MET A 269 -3.89 52.11 -12.31
N ASP A 270 -4.91 52.79 -12.83
CA ASP A 270 -6.19 53.00 -12.19
C ASP A 270 -6.90 51.65 -11.92
N GLU A 271 -7.49 51.48 -10.71
CA GLU A 271 -8.35 50.32 -10.35
C GLU A 271 -9.52 50.20 -11.37
N MET A 272 -9.97 51.28 -11.97
CA MET A 272 -10.95 51.28 -13.08
C MET A 272 -10.46 50.55 -14.31
N GLU A 273 -9.15 50.55 -14.58
CA GLU A 273 -8.55 49.85 -15.73
C GLU A 273 -8.51 48.33 -15.50
N GLU A 274 -8.23 47.85 -14.25
CA GLU A 274 -8.24 46.45 -13.88
C GLU A 274 -9.67 45.84 -14.00
N PHE A 275 -10.70 46.49 -13.48
CA PHE A 275 -12.06 46.04 -13.64
C PHE A 275 -12.52 46.07 -15.11
N SER A 276 -12.10 47.08 -15.91
CA SER A 276 -12.34 47.14 -17.34
C SER A 276 -11.70 45.96 -18.07
N GLN A 277 -10.49 45.58 -17.71
CA GLN A 277 -9.81 44.40 -18.27
C GLN A 277 -10.53 43.09 -17.93
N LEU A 278 -10.98 42.89 -16.65
CA LEU A 278 -11.76 41.73 -16.27
C LEU A 278 -13.09 41.64 -17.05
N ARG A 279 -13.74 42.76 -17.25
CA ARG A 279 -15.00 42.83 -18.05
C ARG A 279 -14.75 42.55 -19.53
N ALA A 280 -13.69 43.10 -20.11
CA ALA A 280 -13.28 42.81 -21.50
C ALA A 280 -12.96 41.32 -21.70
N ARG A 281 -12.23 40.71 -20.79
CA ARG A 281 -11.99 39.24 -20.82
C ARG A 281 -13.27 38.44 -20.72
N ALA A 282 -14.26 38.91 -19.95
CA ALA A 282 -15.56 38.26 -19.80
C ALA A 282 -16.40 38.32 -21.07
N GLU A 283 -16.34 39.45 -21.83
CA GLU A 283 -17.05 39.60 -23.12
C GLU A 283 -16.49 38.64 -24.20
N GLU A 284 -15.21 38.24 -24.10
CA GLU A 284 -14.60 37.28 -25.02
C GLU A 284 -14.96 35.81 -24.69
N LYS A 285 -15.52 35.52 -23.52
CA LYS A 285 -15.83 34.14 -23.08
C LYS A 285 -17.15 33.64 -23.68
N LEU A 286 -17.12 32.41 -24.14
CA LEU A 286 -18.31 31.69 -24.68
C LEU A 286 -19.04 30.92 -23.56
N TRP A 287 -19.42 31.62 -22.50
CA TRP A 287 -20.12 30.99 -21.37
C TRP A 287 -21.64 31.14 -21.42
N PRO A 288 -22.43 30.30 -20.73
CA PRO A 288 -23.90 30.44 -20.66
C PRO A 288 -24.31 31.76 -20.04
N ALA A 289 -25.48 32.27 -20.43
CA ALA A 289 -26.04 33.53 -19.89
C ALA A 289 -26.20 33.53 -18.36
N ALA A 290 -26.47 32.39 -17.76
CA ALA A 290 -26.51 32.21 -16.29
C ALA A 290 -25.16 32.48 -15.63
N VAL A 291 -24.09 32.04 -16.25
CA VAL A 291 -22.70 32.25 -15.77
C VAL A 291 -22.31 33.71 -15.89
N GLN A 292 -22.69 34.37 -17.01
CA GLN A 292 -22.51 35.82 -17.20
C GLN A 292 -23.19 36.60 -16.07
N ALA A 293 -24.45 36.29 -15.77
CA ALA A 293 -25.19 36.97 -14.71
C ALA A 293 -24.54 36.81 -13.32
N ILE A 294 -23.94 35.66 -13.04
CA ILE A 294 -23.18 35.42 -11.80
C ILE A 294 -21.89 36.24 -11.83
N PHE A 295 -21.15 36.25 -12.94
CA PHE A 295 -19.95 37.06 -13.09
C PHE A 295 -20.23 38.54 -12.83
N ASP A 296 -21.28 39.09 -13.46
CA ASP A 296 -21.66 40.50 -13.30
C ASP A 296 -22.00 40.85 -11.84
N LYS A 297 -22.62 39.92 -11.12
CA LYS A 297 -22.92 40.06 -9.70
C LYS A 297 -21.65 39.99 -8.84
N GLU A 298 -20.74 39.08 -9.12
CA GLU A 298 -19.55 38.88 -8.34
C GLU A 298 -18.49 39.97 -8.60
N ILE A 299 -18.39 40.50 -9.83
CA ILE A 299 -17.53 41.65 -10.11
C ILE A 299 -18.05 42.92 -9.45
N ALA A 300 -19.41 43.15 -9.44
CA ALA A 300 -20.02 44.24 -8.72
C ALA A 300 -19.84 44.17 -7.19
N LYS A 301 -19.61 42.97 -6.62
CA LYS A 301 -19.22 42.80 -5.22
C LYS A 301 -17.76 43.20 -5.02
N LEU A 302 -16.88 42.76 -5.94
CA LEU A 302 -15.43 43.05 -5.87
C LEU A 302 -15.19 44.56 -5.89
N GLU A 303 -15.92 45.31 -6.74
CA GLU A 303 -15.84 46.75 -6.83
C GLU A 303 -16.21 47.50 -5.52
N ARG A 304 -16.94 46.79 -4.59
CA ARG A 304 -17.33 47.35 -3.29
C ARG A 304 -16.41 46.98 -2.16
N TYR A 305 -15.54 46.03 -2.37
CA TYR A 305 -14.59 45.63 -1.34
C TYR A 305 -13.37 46.56 -1.29
N ASN A 306 -12.87 46.78 -0.11
CA ASN A 306 -11.61 47.48 0.07
C ASN A 306 -10.46 46.61 -0.45
N PRO A 307 -9.63 47.08 -1.38
CA PRO A 307 -8.50 46.29 -1.93
C PRO A 307 -7.52 45.73 -0.89
N SER A 308 -7.42 46.38 0.26
CA SER A 308 -6.58 45.90 1.37
C SER A 308 -7.23 44.84 2.26
N SER A 309 -8.50 44.47 1.98
CA SER A 309 -9.17 43.43 2.78
C SER A 309 -8.85 42.03 2.30
N PRO A 310 -8.76 41.03 3.18
CA PRO A 310 -8.63 39.62 2.77
C PRO A 310 -9.75 39.17 1.86
N ASP A 311 -10.97 39.69 2.04
CA ASP A 311 -12.14 39.35 1.22
C ASP A 311 -11.97 39.75 -0.24
N TYR A 312 -11.28 40.87 -0.51
CA TYR A 312 -10.98 41.31 -1.86
C TYR A 312 -10.11 40.25 -2.58
N SER A 313 -9.05 39.78 -1.96
CA SER A 313 -8.17 38.79 -2.57
C SER A 313 -8.90 37.46 -2.84
N ILE A 314 -9.78 37.02 -1.92
CA ILE A 314 -10.60 35.80 -2.11
C ILE A 314 -11.54 35.98 -3.29
N GLN A 315 -12.25 37.12 -3.37
CA GLN A 315 -13.19 37.42 -4.41
C GLN A 315 -12.51 37.60 -5.77
N TYR A 316 -11.37 38.27 -5.79
CA TYR A 316 -10.57 38.46 -6.99
C TYR A 316 -10.07 37.11 -7.56
N ASN A 317 -9.52 36.24 -6.71
CA ASN A 317 -9.07 34.90 -7.13
C ASN A 317 -10.23 34.03 -7.64
N TYR A 318 -11.41 34.17 -7.07
CA TYR A 318 -12.61 33.51 -7.54
C TYR A 318 -13.01 33.97 -8.97
N ILE A 319 -13.03 35.28 -9.21
CA ILE A 319 -13.34 35.85 -10.52
C ILE A 319 -12.26 35.48 -11.55
N GLN A 320 -11.00 35.54 -11.17
CA GLN A 320 -9.89 35.09 -12.03
C GLN A 320 -10.04 33.60 -12.41
N PHE A 321 -10.31 32.72 -11.45
CA PHE A 321 -10.54 31.31 -11.73
C PHE A 321 -11.72 31.07 -12.67
N MET A 322 -12.83 31.83 -12.50
CA MET A 322 -13.98 31.77 -13.36
C MET A 322 -13.67 32.22 -14.81
N LEU A 323 -12.84 33.25 -14.97
CA LEU A 323 -12.35 33.73 -16.28
C LEU A 323 -11.28 32.80 -16.90
N ASP A 324 -10.47 32.16 -16.10
CA ASP A 324 -9.40 31.28 -16.59
C ASP A 324 -9.94 29.93 -17.09
N LEU A 325 -11.14 29.51 -16.63
CA LEU A 325 -11.79 28.33 -17.17
C LEU A 325 -12.09 28.45 -18.66
N PRO A 326 -11.84 27.39 -19.44
CA PRO A 326 -12.03 27.41 -20.89
C PRO A 326 -13.48 27.16 -21.30
N TRP A 327 -14.39 28.08 -21.01
CA TRP A 327 -15.82 27.98 -21.32
C TRP A 327 -16.06 27.83 -22.82
N GLY A 328 -16.51 26.63 -23.26
CA GLY A 328 -16.80 26.38 -24.67
C GLY A 328 -15.58 26.30 -25.60
N GLU A 329 -14.38 26.51 -25.08
CA GLU A 329 -13.12 26.41 -25.85
C GLU A 329 -12.73 24.95 -26.02
N MET A 330 -12.85 24.41 -27.24
CA MET A 330 -12.59 23.00 -27.52
C MET A 330 -11.41 22.84 -28.47
N SER A 331 -10.57 21.82 -28.21
CA SER A 331 -9.60 21.33 -29.18
C SER A 331 -10.30 20.56 -30.30
N VAL A 332 -9.75 20.62 -31.51
CA VAL A 332 -10.30 19.88 -32.67
C VAL A 332 -9.86 18.41 -32.55
N ASP A 333 -10.84 17.52 -32.57
CA ASP A 333 -10.57 16.08 -32.43
C ASP A 333 -10.03 15.47 -33.72
N ASN A 334 -8.93 14.73 -33.57
CA ASN A 334 -8.43 13.89 -34.65
C ASN A 334 -8.99 12.47 -34.49
N LEU A 335 -10.08 12.15 -35.19
CA LEU A 335 -10.72 10.83 -35.18
C LEU A 335 -10.21 9.92 -36.31
N ASP A 336 -8.94 10.09 -36.76
CA ASP A 336 -8.31 9.15 -37.67
C ASP A 336 -7.82 7.91 -36.90
N LEU A 337 -8.57 6.81 -37.06
CA LEU A 337 -8.27 5.53 -36.40
C LEU A 337 -6.92 4.94 -36.82
N LYS A 338 -6.48 5.18 -38.08
CA LYS A 338 -5.16 4.73 -38.52
C LYS A 338 -4.04 5.49 -37.81
N ASN A 339 -4.22 6.79 -37.64
CA ASN A 339 -3.29 7.60 -36.85
C ASN A 339 -3.29 7.16 -35.38
N ALA A 340 -4.47 6.90 -34.81
CA ALA A 340 -4.59 6.42 -33.43
C ALA A 340 -3.86 5.07 -33.22
N GLN A 341 -4.05 4.12 -34.16
CA GLN A 341 -3.33 2.85 -34.13
C GLN A 341 -1.81 3.06 -34.19
N LYS A 342 -1.35 3.92 -35.10
CA LYS A 342 0.08 4.24 -35.25
C LYS A 342 0.66 4.83 -33.96
N VAL A 343 -0.01 5.79 -33.35
CA VAL A 343 0.41 6.43 -32.09
C VAL A 343 0.51 5.39 -30.96
N LEU A 344 -0.49 4.50 -30.84
CA LEU A 344 -0.47 3.45 -29.83
C LEU A 344 0.64 2.43 -30.06
N ASP A 345 0.97 2.12 -31.33
CA ASP A 345 2.06 1.19 -31.67
C ASP A 345 3.44 1.80 -31.48
N GLU A 346 3.57 3.12 -31.69
CA GLU A 346 4.79 3.86 -31.41
C GLU A 346 5.08 3.96 -29.91
N ASP A 347 4.06 4.23 -29.08
CA ASP A 347 4.24 4.47 -27.66
C ASP A 347 4.28 3.18 -26.82
N HIS A 348 3.62 2.12 -27.29
CA HIS A 348 3.44 0.89 -26.51
C HIS A 348 3.80 -0.34 -27.34
N TYR A 349 4.76 -1.11 -26.85
CA TYR A 349 5.07 -2.42 -27.44
C TYR A 349 4.13 -3.50 -26.88
N GLY A 350 3.62 -4.36 -27.75
CA GLY A 350 2.65 -5.39 -27.35
C GLY A 350 1.27 -4.80 -27.03
N LEU A 351 0.56 -5.39 -26.07
CA LEU A 351 -0.78 -5.00 -25.62
C LEU A 351 -1.83 -4.96 -26.75
N ASP A 352 -1.73 -5.85 -27.74
CA ASP A 352 -2.54 -5.80 -28.97
C ASP A 352 -4.04 -5.80 -28.66
N LYS A 353 -4.52 -6.67 -27.75
CA LYS A 353 -5.93 -6.71 -27.34
C LYS A 353 -6.40 -5.41 -26.69
N VAL A 354 -5.53 -4.79 -25.87
CA VAL A 354 -5.84 -3.51 -25.21
C VAL A 354 -5.95 -2.40 -26.26
N LYS A 355 -5.00 -2.35 -27.19
CA LYS A 355 -5.02 -1.38 -28.31
C LYS A 355 -6.25 -1.57 -29.20
N GLU A 356 -6.58 -2.81 -29.55
CA GLU A 356 -7.78 -3.13 -30.32
C GLU A 356 -9.04 -2.61 -29.64
N ARG A 357 -9.21 -2.88 -28.33
CA ARG A 357 -10.34 -2.36 -27.55
C ARG A 357 -10.38 -0.82 -27.52
N ILE A 358 -9.23 -0.18 -27.39
CA ILE A 358 -9.16 1.30 -27.43
C ILE A 358 -9.58 1.80 -28.84
N ILE A 359 -9.13 1.15 -29.90
CA ILE A 359 -9.53 1.54 -31.26
C ILE A 359 -11.02 1.29 -31.52
N GLU A 360 -11.59 0.16 -31.04
CA GLU A 360 -13.03 -0.09 -31.08
C GLU A 360 -13.81 1.03 -30.38
N TYR A 361 -13.38 1.43 -29.18
CA TYR A 361 -13.98 2.52 -28.44
C TYR A 361 -13.91 3.85 -29.21
N LEU A 362 -12.75 4.19 -29.76
CA LEU A 362 -12.58 5.40 -30.58
C LEU A 362 -13.41 5.36 -31.88
N ALA A 363 -13.61 4.16 -32.44
CA ALA A 363 -14.48 3.98 -33.61
C ALA A 363 -15.95 4.27 -33.28
N VAL A 364 -16.42 3.81 -32.11
CA VAL A 364 -17.77 4.12 -31.63
C VAL A 364 -17.95 5.62 -31.42
N LEU A 365 -16.98 6.28 -30.78
CA LEU A 365 -17.00 7.74 -30.60
C LEU A 365 -17.08 8.48 -31.94
N LYS A 366 -16.29 8.03 -32.93
CA LYS A 366 -16.31 8.59 -34.28
C LYS A 366 -17.66 8.47 -34.98
N LEU A 367 -18.32 7.31 -34.82
CA LEU A 367 -19.61 7.03 -35.49
C LEU A 367 -20.78 7.71 -34.79
N LYS A 368 -20.75 7.75 -33.48
CA LYS A 368 -21.83 8.29 -32.67
C LYS A 368 -21.82 9.83 -32.64
N GLY A 369 -20.63 10.43 -32.67
CA GLY A 369 -20.45 11.89 -32.65
C GLY A 369 -20.76 12.54 -31.29
N ASP A 370 -21.00 11.73 -30.26
CA ASP A 370 -21.16 12.20 -28.86
C ASP A 370 -20.27 11.39 -27.91
N MET A 371 -20.01 11.95 -26.72
CA MET A 371 -19.16 11.32 -25.68
C MET A 371 -19.95 10.48 -24.67
N LYS A 372 -21.23 10.19 -24.94
CA LYS A 372 -22.08 9.36 -24.07
C LYS A 372 -21.75 7.89 -24.22
N SER A 373 -20.51 7.51 -23.96
CA SER A 373 -20.01 6.13 -24.01
C SER A 373 -19.54 5.72 -22.60
N PRO A 374 -19.52 4.42 -22.28
CA PRO A 374 -18.95 3.95 -21.01
C PRO A 374 -17.52 4.46 -20.84
N ILE A 375 -17.14 4.71 -19.61
CA ILE A 375 -15.80 5.21 -19.25
C ILE A 375 -14.81 4.07 -19.35
N ILE A 376 -13.68 4.27 -20.01
CA ILE A 376 -12.61 3.26 -20.06
C ILE A 376 -11.95 3.15 -18.68
N CYS A 377 -11.92 1.93 -18.14
CA CYS A 377 -11.11 1.59 -16.96
C CYS A 377 -9.99 0.62 -17.35
N LEU A 378 -8.75 1.11 -17.30
CA LEU A 378 -7.55 0.29 -17.52
C LEU A 378 -7.14 -0.33 -16.18
N TYR A 379 -7.31 -1.64 -16.01
CA TYR A 379 -6.96 -2.31 -14.77
C TYR A 379 -5.89 -3.39 -14.98
N GLY A 380 -5.11 -3.67 -13.95
CA GLY A 380 -4.04 -4.68 -13.99
C GLY A 380 -2.87 -4.33 -13.08
N PRO A 381 -1.80 -5.14 -13.07
CA PRO A 381 -0.68 -4.95 -12.18
C PRO A 381 0.02 -3.59 -12.34
N PRO A 382 0.75 -3.13 -11.31
CA PRO A 382 1.48 -1.86 -11.39
C PRO A 382 2.60 -1.92 -12.44
N GLY A 383 2.88 -0.77 -13.06
CA GLY A 383 4.02 -0.63 -13.99
C GLY A 383 3.80 -1.19 -15.40
N VAL A 384 2.57 -1.55 -15.78
CA VAL A 384 2.25 -2.05 -17.14
C VAL A 384 1.88 -0.94 -18.14
N GLY A 385 1.96 0.33 -17.74
CA GLY A 385 1.75 1.44 -18.67
C GLY A 385 0.31 1.95 -18.75
N LYS A 386 -0.58 1.65 -17.79
CA LYS A 386 -1.98 2.10 -17.78
C LYS A 386 -2.12 3.62 -17.95
N THR A 387 -1.41 4.38 -17.14
CA THR A 387 -1.45 5.86 -17.17
C THR A 387 -0.85 6.43 -18.46
N SER A 388 0.19 5.78 -19.02
CA SER A 388 0.77 6.20 -20.30
C SER A 388 -0.13 5.90 -21.49
N LEU A 389 -0.95 4.83 -21.45
CA LEU A 389 -1.98 4.58 -22.46
C LEU A 389 -2.98 5.73 -22.54
N GLY A 390 -3.42 6.28 -21.41
CA GLY A 390 -4.28 7.46 -21.39
C GLY A 390 -3.63 8.68 -22.04
N LYS A 391 -2.32 8.88 -21.81
CA LYS A 391 -1.57 9.95 -22.50
C LYS A 391 -1.48 9.73 -24.02
N SER A 392 -1.31 8.50 -24.45
CA SER A 392 -1.24 8.15 -25.87
C SER A 392 -2.59 8.32 -26.58
N ILE A 393 -3.70 8.02 -25.87
CA ILE A 393 -5.05 8.28 -26.37
C ILE A 393 -5.25 9.79 -26.57
N ALA A 394 -4.85 10.61 -25.58
CA ALA A 394 -4.93 12.07 -25.71
C ALA A 394 -4.12 12.59 -26.92
N ARG A 395 -2.90 12.08 -27.10
CA ARG A 395 -2.04 12.41 -28.26
C ARG A 395 -2.67 11.99 -29.58
N ALA A 396 -3.27 10.82 -29.63
CA ALA A 396 -3.93 10.30 -30.82
C ALA A 396 -5.14 11.16 -31.25
N LEU A 397 -5.93 11.62 -30.26
CA LEU A 397 -7.08 12.49 -30.47
C LEU A 397 -6.71 13.96 -30.71
N GLY A 398 -5.48 14.38 -30.45
CA GLY A 398 -5.08 15.79 -30.47
C GLY A 398 -5.58 16.60 -29.27
N ARG A 399 -6.07 15.96 -28.22
CA ARG A 399 -6.59 16.58 -27.00
C ARG A 399 -5.50 16.86 -25.96
N LYS A 400 -5.74 17.83 -25.12
CA LYS A 400 -4.91 18.08 -23.95
C LYS A 400 -5.05 16.93 -22.94
N TYR A 401 -3.98 16.62 -22.23
CA TYR A 401 -3.90 15.54 -21.25
C TYR A 401 -3.80 16.08 -19.84
N VAL A 402 -4.64 15.58 -18.96
CA VAL A 402 -4.59 15.88 -17.52
C VAL A 402 -4.58 14.57 -16.74
N ARG A 403 -3.75 14.50 -15.71
CA ARG A 403 -3.73 13.38 -14.77
C ARG A 403 -4.16 13.87 -13.39
N ILE A 404 -5.12 13.19 -12.80
CA ILE A 404 -5.59 13.40 -11.43
C ILE A 404 -5.33 12.10 -10.64
N ALA A 405 -4.43 12.14 -9.67
CA ALA A 405 -4.18 11.02 -8.78
C ALA A 405 -5.25 10.99 -7.68
N LEU A 406 -5.94 9.87 -7.57
CA LEU A 406 -7.01 9.66 -6.58
C LEU A 406 -6.52 8.89 -5.34
N GLY A 407 -5.31 8.32 -5.40
CA GLY A 407 -4.72 7.64 -4.25
C GLY A 407 -4.51 8.59 -3.07
N GLY A 408 -5.15 8.30 -1.93
CA GLY A 408 -5.09 9.14 -0.73
C GLY A 408 -6.14 10.26 -0.67
N VAL A 409 -7.11 10.27 -1.58
CA VAL A 409 -8.28 11.16 -1.50
C VAL A 409 -9.31 10.54 -0.56
N HIS A 410 -9.68 11.27 0.49
CA HIS A 410 -10.62 10.82 1.52
C HIS A 410 -11.83 11.74 1.66
N ASP A 411 -11.73 12.97 1.15
CA ASP A 411 -12.75 14.00 1.26
C ASP A 411 -13.39 14.31 -0.12
N GLU A 412 -14.71 14.34 -0.16
CA GLU A 412 -15.48 14.71 -1.35
C GLU A 412 -15.12 16.13 -1.86
N SER A 413 -14.76 17.02 -0.95
CA SER A 413 -14.39 18.41 -1.30
C SER A 413 -13.11 18.49 -2.15
N GLU A 414 -12.25 17.47 -2.15
CA GLU A 414 -11.11 17.44 -3.07
C GLU A 414 -11.57 17.28 -4.53
N ILE A 415 -12.69 16.61 -4.78
CA ILE A 415 -13.25 16.42 -6.13
C ILE A 415 -14.12 17.60 -6.54
N ARG A 416 -15.04 18.02 -5.64
CA ARG A 416 -16.04 19.07 -5.88
C ARG A 416 -15.64 20.46 -5.43
N GLY A 417 -14.46 20.64 -4.84
CA GLY A 417 -14.04 21.91 -4.27
C GLY A 417 -14.63 22.22 -2.89
N HIS A 418 -13.99 23.11 -2.18
CA HIS A 418 -14.44 23.63 -0.89
C HIS A 418 -15.35 24.84 -1.09
N ARG A 419 -16.34 25.04 -0.23
CA ARG A 419 -17.18 26.26 -0.31
C ARG A 419 -16.30 27.50 -0.18
N LYS A 420 -16.47 28.47 -1.09
CA LYS A 420 -15.65 29.70 -1.16
C LYS A 420 -15.61 30.56 0.10
N THR A 421 -16.54 30.32 1.03
CA THR A 421 -16.62 31.04 2.32
C THR A 421 -15.57 30.57 3.34
N TYR A 422 -14.92 29.46 3.12
CA TYR A 422 -13.87 28.98 4.02
C TYR A 422 -12.51 29.59 3.68
N VAL A 423 -11.75 29.95 4.70
CA VAL A 423 -10.36 30.41 4.52
C VAL A 423 -9.52 29.27 3.93
N GLY A 424 -8.88 29.52 2.80
CA GLY A 424 -8.10 28.50 2.09
C GLY A 424 -8.92 27.57 1.19
N ALA A 425 -10.18 27.94 0.87
CA ALA A 425 -10.99 27.20 -0.09
C ALA A 425 -10.31 27.09 -1.46
N LEU A 426 -10.33 25.89 -2.05
CA LEU A 426 -9.77 25.59 -3.36
C LEU A 426 -10.83 24.97 -4.26
N PRO A 427 -10.78 25.21 -5.58
CA PRO A 427 -11.62 24.52 -6.55
C PRO A 427 -11.33 23.03 -6.58
N GLY A 428 -12.31 22.24 -7.01
CA GLY A 428 -12.17 20.80 -7.15
C GLY A 428 -11.08 20.40 -8.14
N ARG A 429 -10.48 19.24 -7.91
CA ARG A 429 -9.38 18.72 -8.75
C ARG A 429 -9.76 18.59 -10.21
N ILE A 430 -11.05 18.31 -10.53
CA ILE A 430 -11.55 18.19 -11.90
C ILE A 430 -11.52 19.55 -12.60
N LEU A 431 -12.15 20.58 -12.04
CA LEU A 431 -12.15 21.92 -12.63
C LEU A 431 -10.76 22.55 -12.68
N ASN A 432 -9.95 22.32 -11.65
CA ASN A 432 -8.54 22.74 -11.65
C ASN A 432 -7.75 22.05 -12.77
N GLY A 433 -8.05 20.76 -13.04
CA GLY A 433 -7.50 20.03 -14.17
C GLY A 433 -7.90 20.62 -15.52
N ILE A 434 -9.17 20.99 -15.70
CA ILE A 434 -9.68 21.63 -16.92
C ILE A 434 -9.05 22.99 -17.13
N ASN A 435 -8.94 23.79 -16.08
CA ASN A 435 -8.26 25.07 -16.10
C ASN A 435 -6.82 24.93 -16.62
N ARG A 436 -6.04 23.98 -16.06
CA ARG A 436 -4.67 23.69 -16.51
C ARG A 436 -4.60 23.18 -17.96
N ALA A 437 -5.62 22.49 -18.42
CA ALA A 437 -5.69 22.02 -19.81
C ALA A 437 -5.90 23.19 -20.80
N GLY A 438 -6.62 24.23 -20.39
CA GLY A 438 -7.00 25.34 -21.25
C GLY A 438 -7.97 24.96 -22.37
N THR A 439 -8.67 23.82 -22.24
CA THR A 439 -9.72 23.38 -23.18
C THR A 439 -10.82 22.66 -22.40
N SER A 440 -12.10 22.78 -22.85
CA SER A 440 -13.24 22.11 -22.21
C SER A 440 -13.38 20.63 -22.55
N ASN A 441 -12.60 20.12 -23.51
CA ASN A 441 -12.62 18.71 -23.92
C ASN A 441 -11.30 17.97 -23.73
N PRO A 442 -10.62 18.09 -22.58
CA PRO A 442 -9.39 17.35 -22.35
C PRO A 442 -9.65 15.85 -22.20
N VAL A 443 -8.57 15.05 -22.23
CA VAL A 443 -8.56 13.70 -21.71
C VAL A 443 -8.08 13.77 -20.26
N ILE A 444 -8.95 13.39 -19.32
CA ILE A 444 -8.63 13.33 -17.89
C ILE A 444 -8.42 11.88 -17.48
N VAL A 445 -7.21 11.56 -17.02
CA VAL A 445 -6.89 10.25 -16.45
C VAL A 445 -7.03 10.34 -14.93
N LEU A 446 -8.01 9.62 -14.41
CA LEU A 446 -8.24 9.42 -12.98
C LEU A 446 -7.45 8.19 -12.52
N ASP A 447 -6.29 8.43 -11.93
CA ASP A 447 -5.33 7.37 -11.61
C ASP A 447 -5.58 6.80 -10.21
N GLU A 448 -5.50 5.47 -10.08
CA GLU A 448 -5.69 4.73 -8.82
C GLU A 448 -7.09 4.87 -8.19
N VAL A 449 -8.16 4.72 -9.00
CA VAL A 449 -9.55 4.78 -8.53
C VAL A 449 -9.89 3.68 -7.50
N ASP A 450 -9.14 2.58 -7.50
CA ASP A 450 -9.23 1.46 -6.57
C ASP A 450 -8.72 1.79 -5.15
N LYS A 451 -8.07 2.93 -4.97
CA LYS A 451 -7.56 3.40 -3.68
C LYS A 451 -8.41 4.47 -3.00
N LEU A 452 -9.58 4.75 -3.56
CA LEU A 452 -10.55 5.62 -2.90
C LEU A 452 -11.10 4.92 -1.67
N THR A 453 -11.06 5.61 -0.54
CA THR A 453 -11.60 5.11 0.73
C THR A 453 -12.69 6.03 1.22
N LYS A 454 -13.76 5.45 1.78
CA LYS A 454 -14.82 6.19 2.44
C LYS A 454 -14.37 6.52 3.85
N ASP A 455 -14.49 7.78 4.24
CA ASP A 455 -14.19 8.25 5.60
C ASP A 455 -15.42 8.96 6.20
N ILE A 456 -15.35 9.27 7.50
CA ILE A 456 -16.39 10.02 8.24
C ILE A 456 -16.65 11.41 7.59
N LYS A 457 -15.67 11.95 6.86
CA LYS A 457 -15.75 13.28 6.24
C LYS A 457 -16.43 13.33 4.88
N GLY A 458 -16.74 12.19 4.27
CA GLY A 458 -17.40 12.16 2.97
C GLY A 458 -17.15 10.91 2.15
N ASP A 459 -17.76 10.84 0.98
CA ASP A 459 -17.61 9.73 0.03
C ASP A 459 -17.16 10.28 -1.33
N PRO A 460 -15.83 10.30 -1.60
CA PRO A 460 -15.31 10.75 -2.89
C PRO A 460 -15.86 9.98 -4.09
N SER A 461 -16.28 8.71 -3.87
CA SER A 461 -16.87 7.90 -4.94
C SER A 461 -18.20 8.48 -5.42
N SER A 462 -18.98 9.06 -4.53
CA SER A 462 -20.27 9.72 -4.88
C SER A 462 -20.03 10.96 -5.75
N ALA A 463 -19.03 11.77 -5.44
CA ALA A 463 -18.66 12.94 -6.27
C ALA A 463 -18.17 12.51 -7.66
N LEU A 464 -17.41 11.42 -7.73
CA LEU A 464 -16.98 10.87 -9.01
C LEU A 464 -18.13 10.27 -9.83
N LEU A 465 -19.13 9.67 -9.18
CA LEU A 465 -20.31 9.16 -9.88
C LEU A 465 -21.00 10.26 -10.68
N GLU A 466 -21.16 11.46 -10.10
CA GLU A 466 -21.77 12.60 -10.79
C GLU A 466 -20.90 13.09 -11.96
N ALA A 467 -19.60 13.23 -11.75
CA ALA A 467 -18.68 13.65 -12.81
C ALA A 467 -18.59 12.65 -13.97
N LEU A 468 -18.74 11.37 -13.66
CA LEU A 468 -18.56 10.28 -14.61
C LEU A 468 -19.87 9.80 -15.27
N ASP A 469 -21.02 10.15 -14.72
CA ASP A 469 -22.32 9.76 -15.27
C ASP A 469 -22.68 10.67 -16.45
N PRO A 470 -22.81 10.14 -17.70
CA PRO A 470 -23.17 10.95 -18.85
C PRO A 470 -24.56 11.64 -18.76
N GLU A 471 -25.43 11.21 -17.85
CA GLU A 471 -26.73 11.83 -17.62
C GLU A 471 -26.64 13.03 -16.67
N GLN A 472 -25.61 13.08 -15.82
CA GLN A 472 -25.44 14.10 -14.77
C GLN A 472 -24.26 15.05 -15.05
N ASN A 473 -23.25 14.63 -15.79
CA ASN A 473 -22.02 15.38 -16.00
C ASN A 473 -22.15 16.66 -16.82
N THR A 474 -23.31 16.88 -17.46
CA THR A 474 -23.64 18.15 -18.14
C THR A 474 -23.81 19.30 -17.15
N ALA A 475 -24.08 19.01 -15.89
CA ALA A 475 -24.29 19.96 -14.81
C ALA A 475 -23.51 19.61 -13.56
N PHE A 476 -22.18 19.37 -13.72
CA PHE A 476 -21.30 19.05 -12.60
C PHE A 476 -21.15 20.28 -11.71
N HIS A 477 -21.58 20.14 -10.45
CA HIS A 477 -21.54 21.23 -9.48
C HIS A 477 -20.21 21.24 -8.69
N ASP A 478 -19.44 22.33 -8.83
CA ASP A 478 -18.27 22.59 -8.00
C ASP A 478 -18.60 23.57 -6.87
N ASN A 479 -18.34 23.20 -5.62
CA ASN A 479 -18.69 24.00 -4.46
C ASN A 479 -17.89 25.31 -4.33
N TYR A 480 -16.68 25.39 -4.93
CA TYR A 480 -15.88 26.60 -4.93
C TYR A 480 -16.44 27.58 -5.96
N LEU A 481 -16.70 27.08 -7.16
CA LEU A 481 -17.26 27.91 -8.24
C LEU A 481 -18.72 28.27 -7.97
N ASP A 482 -19.47 27.39 -7.27
CA ASP A 482 -20.91 27.51 -6.98
C ASP A 482 -21.74 27.68 -8.28
N ILE A 483 -21.29 27.06 -9.36
CA ILE A 483 -21.85 27.05 -10.70
C ILE A 483 -21.69 25.66 -11.29
N ASP A 484 -22.65 25.23 -12.10
CA ASP A 484 -22.57 23.98 -12.83
C ASP A 484 -21.67 24.15 -14.06
N TYR A 485 -20.78 23.17 -14.26
CA TYR A 485 -19.86 23.12 -15.39
C TYR A 485 -20.14 21.88 -16.24
N ASP A 486 -20.21 22.05 -17.56
CA ASP A 486 -20.48 20.97 -18.50
C ASP A 486 -19.22 20.13 -18.76
N LEU A 487 -19.19 18.88 -18.22
CA LEU A 487 -18.14 17.89 -18.40
C LEU A 487 -18.45 16.91 -19.54
N SER A 488 -19.55 17.04 -20.28
CA SER A 488 -20.01 16.07 -21.27
C SER A 488 -19.02 15.83 -22.42
N ASN A 489 -18.15 16.80 -22.69
CA ASN A 489 -17.13 16.71 -23.74
C ASN A 489 -15.76 16.21 -23.22
N VAL A 490 -15.62 16.02 -21.92
CA VAL A 490 -14.40 15.50 -21.30
C VAL A 490 -14.32 13.97 -21.50
N LEU A 491 -13.18 13.49 -21.99
CA LEU A 491 -12.94 12.04 -22.05
C LEU A 491 -12.28 11.60 -20.76
N PHE A 492 -13.05 10.89 -19.91
CA PHE A 492 -12.52 10.29 -18.70
C PHE A 492 -11.95 8.89 -18.95
N ILE A 493 -10.76 8.65 -18.45
CA ILE A 493 -10.11 7.34 -18.41
C ILE A 493 -9.73 7.08 -16.96
N THR A 494 -10.11 5.92 -16.43
CA THR A 494 -9.73 5.53 -15.08
C THR A 494 -8.65 4.46 -15.11
N THR A 495 -7.82 4.41 -14.06
CA THR A 495 -6.86 3.32 -13.88
C THR A 495 -7.05 2.68 -12.50
N ALA A 496 -6.86 1.36 -12.43
CA ALA A 496 -6.94 0.60 -11.20
C ALA A 496 -5.90 -0.52 -11.18
N ASN A 497 -5.49 -0.94 -9.99
CA ASN A 497 -4.66 -2.13 -9.83
C ASN A 497 -5.53 -3.35 -9.50
N ASN A 498 -6.58 -3.17 -8.69
CA ASN A 498 -7.52 -4.22 -8.32
C ASN A 498 -8.97 -3.80 -8.62
N ILE A 499 -9.71 -4.67 -9.29
CA ILE A 499 -11.14 -4.44 -9.62
C ILE A 499 -12.02 -4.54 -8.36
N GLU A 500 -11.69 -5.43 -7.45
CA GLU A 500 -12.54 -5.77 -6.30
C GLU A 500 -12.69 -4.59 -5.32
N THR A 501 -11.68 -3.73 -5.26
CA THR A 501 -11.68 -2.55 -4.39
C THR A 501 -12.35 -1.32 -5.01
N ILE A 502 -12.72 -1.38 -6.31
CA ILE A 502 -13.50 -0.31 -6.95
C ILE A 502 -14.94 -0.36 -6.46
N HIS A 503 -15.49 0.81 -6.08
CA HIS A 503 -16.88 0.91 -5.67
C HIS A 503 -17.82 0.33 -6.75
N PRO A 504 -18.77 -0.57 -6.41
CA PRO A 504 -19.59 -1.28 -7.39
C PRO A 504 -20.34 -0.35 -8.37
N ALA A 505 -20.90 0.75 -7.87
CA ALA A 505 -21.64 1.71 -8.71
C ALA A 505 -20.74 2.42 -9.74
N LEU A 506 -19.45 2.64 -9.43
CA LEU A 506 -18.48 3.15 -10.41
C LEU A 506 -18.14 2.08 -11.44
N ARG A 507 -17.91 0.85 -10.99
CA ARG A 507 -17.55 -0.27 -11.85
C ARG A 507 -18.62 -0.57 -12.91
N ASP A 508 -19.88 -0.48 -12.54
CA ASP A 508 -21.02 -0.72 -13.46
C ASP A 508 -21.11 0.30 -14.61
N ARG A 509 -20.47 1.47 -14.46
CA ARG A 509 -20.41 2.53 -15.49
C ARG A 509 -19.16 2.48 -16.34
N MET A 510 -18.23 1.55 -16.03
CA MET A 510 -16.92 1.48 -16.66
C MET A 510 -16.82 0.30 -17.62
N GLU A 511 -16.24 0.52 -18.79
CA GLU A 511 -15.75 -0.54 -19.66
C GLU A 511 -14.39 -1.00 -19.16
N MET A 512 -14.36 -2.22 -18.63
CA MET A 512 -13.18 -2.79 -17.96
C MET A 512 -12.21 -3.40 -18.98
N ILE A 513 -11.03 -2.82 -19.17
CA ILE A 513 -9.98 -3.31 -20.06
C ILE A 513 -8.81 -3.84 -19.23
N ASN A 514 -8.57 -5.14 -19.30
CA ASN A 514 -7.48 -5.79 -18.58
C ASN A 514 -6.13 -5.54 -19.29
N VAL A 515 -5.22 -4.87 -18.58
CA VAL A 515 -3.84 -4.66 -19.02
C VAL A 515 -2.95 -5.67 -18.32
N THR A 516 -2.65 -6.76 -19.00
CA THR A 516 -1.82 -7.86 -18.45
C THR A 516 -0.36 -7.45 -18.28
N GLY A 517 0.38 -8.22 -17.49
CA GLY A 517 1.83 -8.08 -17.36
C GLY A 517 2.58 -8.39 -18.65
N TYR A 518 3.83 -7.95 -18.72
CA TYR A 518 4.72 -8.17 -19.85
C TYR A 518 5.58 -9.42 -19.70
N LEU A 519 5.90 -10.02 -20.83
CA LEU A 519 6.86 -11.11 -20.93
C LEU A 519 8.30 -10.59 -20.87
N ALA A 520 9.26 -11.48 -20.59
CA ALA A 520 10.67 -11.12 -20.60
C ALA A 520 11.11 -10.54 -21.96
N GLU A 521 10.64 -11.11 -23.06
CA GLU A 521 10.89 -10.63 -24.40
C GLU A 521 10.23 -9.28 -24.67
N GLU A 522 9.00 -9.09 -24.20
CA GLU A 522 8.29 -7.82 -24.30
C GLU A 522 8.98 -6.75 -23.45
N LYS A 523 9.37 -7.07 -22.22
CA LYS A 523 10.15 -6.19 -21.36
C LYS A 523 11.47 -5.77 -21.99
N TYR A 524 12.15 -6.70 -22.67
CA TYR A 524 13.36 -6.38 -23.42
C TYR A 524 13.10 -5.36 -24.53
N GLU A 525 12.08 -5.57 -25.35
CA GLU A 525 11.73 -4.65 -26.43
C GLU A 525 11.30 -3.28 -25.89
N ILE A 526 10.51 -3.25 -24.81
CA ILE A 526 10.12 -2.01 -24.12
C ILE A 526 11.37 -1.30 -23.58
N ALA A 527 12.27 -2.03 -22.92
CA ALA A 527 13.50 -1.46 -22.41
C ALA A 527 14.34 -0.82 -23.51
N LYS A 528 14.52 -1.54 -24.63
CA LYS A 528 15.31 -1.09 -25.77
C LYS A 528 14.71 0.13 -26.46
N ARG A 529 13.39 0.15 -26.67
CA ARG A 529 12.70 1.18 -27.47
C ARG A 529 12.38 2.43 -26.66
N HIS A 530 12.02 2.25 -25.39
CA HIS A 530 11.47 3.33 -24.56
C HIS A 530 12.27 3.63 -23.32
N LEU A 531 12.59 2.61 -22.45
CA LEU A 531 13.18 2.91 -21.15
C LEU A 531 14.63 3.36 -21.25
N VAL A 532 15.45 2.68 -22.05
CA VAL A 532 16.88 3.05 -22.19
C VAL A 532 17.02 4.45 -22.79
N PRO A 533 16.37 4.80 -23.93
CA PRO A 533 16.45 6.17 -24.46
C PRO A 533 16.00 7.24 -23.47
N LYS A 534 14.87 7.00 -22.79
CA LYS A 534 14.34 7.90 -21.77
C LYS A 534 15.33 8.10 -20.62
N GLN A 535 15.87 6.99 -20.08
CA GLN A 535 16.78 7.07 -18.94
C GLN A 535 18.15 7.69 -19.30
N LEU A 536 18.60 7.55 -20.56
CA LEU A 536 19.79 8.26 -21.01
C LEU A 536 19.55 9.77 -21.05
N GLU A 537 18.44 10.21 -21.61
CA GLU A 537 18.05 11.62 -21.68
C GLU A 537 17.91 12.25 -20.27
N GLU A 538 17.16 11.57 -19.37
CA GLU A 538 16.95 12.03 -17.99
C GLU A 538 18.25 12.16 -17.18
N HIS A 539 19.30 11.40 -17.52
CA HIS A 539 20.60 11.45 -16.85
C HIS A 539 21.69 12.20 -17.62
N GLY A 540 21.32 12.91 -18.68
CA GLY A 540 22.27 13.71 -19.47
C GLY A 540 23.30 12.88 -20.23
N LEU A 541 22.96 11.63 -20.58
CA LEU A 541 23.81 10.73 -21.35
C LEU A 541 23.28 10.57 -22.77
N ASP A 542 24.17 10.45 -23.72
CA ASP A 542 23.80 10.13 -25.09
C ASP A 542 24.07 8.66 -25.46
N LYS A 543 23.54 8.23 -26.61
CA LYS A 543 23.66 6.85 -27.08
C LYS A 543 25.11 6.45 -27.44
N SER A 544 26.03 7.39 -27.55
CA SER A 544 27.47 7.10 -27.78
C SER A 544 28.18 6.73 -26.50
N GLN A 545 27.73 7.35 -25.36
CA GLN A 545 28.34 7.18 -24.06
C GLN A 545 27.90 5.89 -23.36
N LEU A 546 26.63 5.51 -23.51
CA LEU A 546 26.12 4.30 -22.86
C LEU A 546 25.17 3.52 -23.77
N LYS A 547 25.45 2.23 -23.94
CA LYS A 547 24.60 1.27 -24.64
C LYS A 547 24.40 0.01 -23.80
N PHE A 548 23.29 -0.65 -23.99
CA PHE A 548 22.99 -1.92 -23.34
C PHE A 548 22.94 -3.02 -24.39
N GLU A 549 23.71 -4.09 -24.17
CA GLU A 549 23.60 -5.31 -24.95
C GLU A 549 22.35 -6.09 -24.54
N LYS A 550 21.80 -6.90 -25.44
CA LYS A 550 20.64 -7.76 -25.15
C LYS A 550 20.86 -8.62 -23.92
N SER A 551 22.05 -9.22 -23.80
CA SER A 551 22.46 -10.08 -22.71
C SER A 551 22.38 -9.37 -21.33
N ALA A 552 22.72 -8.08 -21.28
CA ALA A 552 22.66 -7.29 -20.07
C ALA A 552 21.22 -6.98 -19.66
N ILE A 553 20.38 -6.53 -20.59
CA ILE A 553 18.97 -6.23 -20.30
C ILE A 553 18.24 -7.52 -19.86
N SER A 554 18.45 -8.63 -20.58
CA SER A 554 17.86 -9.92 -20.18
C SER A 554 18.28 -10.32 -18.76
N ARG A 555 19.58 -10.16 -18.44
CA ARG A 555 20.08 -10.44 -17.08
C ARG A 555 19.43 -9.55 -16.03
N ILE A 556 19.23 -8.25 -16.31
CA ILE A 556 18.54 -7.34 -15.39
C ILE A 556 17.09 -7.79 -15.16
N ILE A 557 16.40 -8.19 -16.23
CA ILE A 557 15.02 -8.68 -16.15
C ILE A 557 14.94 -9.93 -15.28
N ASP A 558 15.84 -10.90 -15.50
CA ASP A 558 15.77 -12.21 -14.86
C ASP A 558 16.28 -12.21 -13.43
N GLU A 559 17.40 -11.52 -13.16
CA GLU A 559 18.11 -11.61 -11.87
C GLU A 559 17.84 -10.42 -10.92
N TYR A 560 17.42 -9.25 -11.44
CA TYR A 560 17.30 -8.01 -10.64
C TYR A 560 15.90 -7.40 -10.62
N THR A 561 14.93 -8.01 -11.32
CA THR A 561 13.53 -7.57 -11.27
C THR A 561 12.58 -8.74 -11.06
N HIS A 562 11.58 -8.53 -10.19
CA HIS A 562 10.51 -9.49 -9.97
C HIS A 562 9.19 -8.71 -10.00
N GLU A 563 8.65 -8.50 -11.19
CA GLU A 563 7.45 -7.68 -11.40
C GLU A 563 6.73 -8.07 -12.69
N SER A 564 5.43 -7.84 -12.74
CA SER A 564 4.62 -8.01 -13.97
C SER A 564 4.85 -6.87 -14.96
N GLY A 565 5.12 -5.67 -14.47
CA GLY A 565 5.38 -4.47 -15.28
C GLY A 565 6.85 -4.26 -15.63
N VAL A 566 7.22 -3.00 -15.83
CA VAL A 566 8.58 -2.56 -16.19
C VAL A 566 9.11 -1.43 -15.28
N ARG A 567 8.43 -1.12 -14.18
CA ARG A 567 8.82 -0.02 -13.28
C ARG A 567 10.12 -0.32 -12.51
N GLY A 568 10.29 -1.55 -12.06
CA GLY A 568 11.54 -2.02 -11.44
C GLY A 568 12.67 -2.07 -12.46
N LEU A 569 12.40 -2.57 -13.67
CA LEU A 569 13.36 -2.57 -14.77
C LEU A 569 13.85 -1.17 -15.12
N GLU A 570 12.92 -0.20 -15.20
CA GLU A 570 13.26 1.22 -15.39
C GLU A 570 14.20 1.75 -14.29
N LYS A 571 13.90 1.45 -13.01
CA LYS A 571 14.75 1.82 -11.88
C LYS A 571 16.15 1.21 -11.94
N GLN A 572 16.28 -0.04 -12.38
CA GLN A 572 17.58 -0.69 -12.52
C GLN A 572 18.38 -0.09 -13.69
N ILE A 573 17.74 0.19 -14.82
CA ILE A 573 18.36 0.89 -15.96
C ILE A 573 18.82 2.30 -15.53
N ALA A 574 17.98 3.05 -14.80
CA ALA A 574 18.30 4.35 -14.24
C ALA A 574 19.50 4.28 -13.28
N LYS A 575 19.60 3.21 -12.45
CA LYS A 575 20.75 3.02 -11.56
C LYS A 575 22.05 2.84 -12.35
N VAL A 576 22.02 2.05 -13.42
CA VAL A 576 23.19 1.89 -14.30
C VAL A 576 23.57 3.22 -14.94
N ALA A 577 22.58 3.96 -15.46
CA ALA A 577 22.82 5.29 -16.06
C ALA A 577 23.44 6.27 -15.05
N ARG A 578 22.93 6.35 -13.81
CA ARG A 578 23.49 7.21 -12.75
C ARG A 578 24.92 6.84 -12.38
N VAL A 579 25.23 5.55 -12.24
CA VAL A 579 26.60 5.11 -11.93
C VAL A 579 27.55 5.46 -13.09
N THR A 580 27.09 5.31 -14.33
CA THR A 580 27.88 5.72 -15.51
C THR A 580 28.08 7.23 -15.54
N ALA A 581 27.03 8.02 -15.31
CA ALA A 581 27.13 9.49 -15.25
C ALA A 581 28.11 9.94 -14.15
N LYS A 582 28.08 9.29 -12.98
CA LYS A 582 29.06 9.52 -11.92
C LYS A 582 30.49 9.24 -12.40
N LYS A 583 30.75 8.07 -13.00
CA LYS A 583 32.09 7.70 -13.50
C LYS A 583 32.59 8.72 -14.53
N ILE A 584 31.72 9.17 -15.45
CA ILE A 584 32.05 10.23 -16.42
C ILE A 584 32.43 11.55 -15.72
N ALA A 585 31.64 11.97 -14.74
CA ALA A 585 31.88 13.22 -14.02
C ALA A 585 33.20 13.21 -13.22
N PHE A 586 33.61 12.03 -12.73
CA PHE A 586 34.91 11.87 -12.03
C PHE A 586 36.07 11.55 -12.96
N GLY A 587 35.83 11.38 -14.28
CA GLY A 587 36.87 10.99 -15.24
C GLY A 587 37.38 9.56 -15.05
N GLU A 588 36.55 8.69 -14.45
CA GLU A 588 36.86 7.29 -14.25
C GLU A 588 36.59 6.47 -15.53
N GLU A 589 37.34 5.36 -15.70
CA GLU A 589 37.07 4.43 -16.81
C GLU A 589 35.71 3.72 -16.63
N TYR A 590 34.98 3.60 -17.70
CA TYR A 590 33.70 2.90 -17.73
C TYR A 590 33.47 2.19 -19.08
N PRO A 591 32.72 1.08 -19.11
CA PRO A 591 32.37 0.43 -20.37
C PRO A 591 31.25 1.21 -21.08
N SER A 592 31.50 1.68 -22.30
CA SER A 592 30.47 2.33 -23.13
C SER A 592 29.35 1.38 -23.58
N VAL A 593 29.56 0.04 -23.45
CA VAL A 593 28.56 -1.00 -23.72
C VAL A 593 28.44 -1.89 -22.49
N ILE A 594 27.29 -1.86 -21.86
CA ILE A 594 26.98 -2.73 -20.72
C ILE A 594 26.65 -4.13 -21.25
N ARG A 595 27.47 -5.11 -20.84
CA ARG A 595 27.31 -6.53 -21.12
C ARG A 595 26.87 -7.28 -19.87
N LYS A 596 26.55 -8.56 -20.02
CA LYS A 596 26.11 -9.43 -18.92
C LYS A 596 27.05 -9.40 -17.71
N GLU A 597 28.37 -9.38 -17.96
CA GLU A 597 29.41 -9.39 -16.92
C GLU A 597 29.39 -8.13 -16.07
N HIS A 598 29.13 -6.96 -16.67
CA HIS A 598 29.14 -5.66 -16.00
C HIS A 598 27.93 -5.45 -15.08
N VAL A 599 26.80 -6.15 -15.31
CA VAL A 599 25.55 -5.91 -14.55
C VAL A 599 25.77 -6.07 -13.07
N ARG A 600 26.55 -7.07 -12.62
CA ARG A 600 26.83 -7.29 -11.20
C ARG A 600 27.67 -6.17 -10.57
N GLU A 601 28.58 -5.56 -11.31
CA GLU A 601 29.37 -4.43 -10.84
C GLU A 601 28.50 -3.20 -10.57
N TYR A 602 27.52 -2.94 -11.45
CA TYR A 602 26.67 -1.77 -11.36
C TYR A 602 25.49 -1.93 -10.39
N LEU A 603 24.91 -3.11 -10.32
CA LEU A 603 23.67 -3.36 -9.56
C LEU A 603 23.90 -4.07 -8.22
N GLY A 604 25.05 -4.73 -8.05
CA GLY A 604 25.37 -5.52 -6.86
C GLY A 604 24.98 -7.00 -7.02
N LEU A 605 24.74 -7.68 -5.90
CA LEU A 605 24.30 -9.07 -5.91
C LEU A 605 22.87 -9.18 -6.50
N PRO A 606 22.60 -10.25 -7.26
CA PRO A 606 21.24 -10.53 -7.74
C PRO A 606 20.26 -10.62 -6.58
N THR A 607 19.08 -10.05 -6.77
CA THR A 607 17.98 -10.18 -5.81
C THR A 607 17.26 -11.52 -5.94
N ASN A 608 17.26 -12.09 -7.13
CA ASN A 608 16.68 -13.39 -7.43
C ASN A 608 17.81 -14.38 -7.70
N SER A 609 18.13 -15.24 -6.75
CA SER A 609 18.88 -16.45 -7.04
C SER A 609 17.89 -17.45 -7.62
N HIS A 610 17.95 -17.66 -8.93
CA HIS A 610 17.39 -18.86 -9.51
C HIS A 610 18.29 -20.04 -9.10
N ASP A 611 18.18 -20.46 -7.85
CA ASP A 611 18.45 -21.85 -7.55
C ASP A 611 17.35 -22.62 -8.29
N LEU A 612 17.71 -23.07 -9.47
CA LEU A 612 16.99 -24.10 -10.21
C LEU A 612 17.00 -25.35 -9.35
N GLN A 613 16.20 -25.36 -8.29
CA GLN A 613 15.80 -26.60 -7.67
C GLN A 613 15.14 -27.39 -8.80
N LYS A 614 15.83 -28.43 -9.25
CA LYS A 614 15.32 -29.31 -10.26
C LYS A 614 14.13 -30.04 -9.65
N GLY A 615 12.94 -29.51 -9.91
CA GLY A 615 11.70 -30.09 -9.41
C GLY A 615 11.53 -31.52 -9.92
N ASN A 616 10.75 -32.31 -9.20
CA ASN A 616 10.46 -33.74 -9.49
C ASN A 616 11.67 -34.68 -9.35
N GLU A 617 12.73 -34.32 -8.65
CA GLU A 617 13.92 -35.18 -8.47
C GLU A 617 13.78 -36.21 -7.35
N ALA A 618 12.84 -36.03 -6.45
CA ALA A 618 12.57 -36.94 -5.35
C ALA A 618 11.10 -37.40 -5.33
N PRO A 619 10.80 -38.60 -4.81
CA PRO A 619 9.42 -38.96 -4.52
C PRO A 619 8.76 -37.94 -3.58
N GLY A 620 7.53 -37.60 -3.85
CA GLY A 620 6.78 -36.60 -3.07
C GLY A 620 7.02 -35.14 -3.46
N VAL A 621 7.94 -34.83 -4.37
CA VAL A 621 8.19 -33.48 -4.84
C VAL A 621 7.60 -33.30 -6.24
N VAL A 622 6.69 -32.34 -6.39
CA VAL A 622 6.03 -32.03 -7.67
C VAL A 622 5.98 -30.53 -7.91
N THR A 623 6.28 -30.19 -9.16
CA THR A 623 6.28 -28.81 -9.63
C THR A 623 4.89 -28.37 -10.04
N GLY A 624 4.37 -27.34 -9.38
CA GLY A 624 3.15 -26.63 -9.71
C GLY A 624 3.42 -25.28 -10.34
N LEU A 625 2.37 -24.65 -10.84
CA LEU A 625 2.40 -23.31 -11.40
C LEU A 625 1.42 -22.40 -10.64
N ALA A 626 1.95 -21.33 -10.11
CA ALA A 626 1.20 -20.28 -9.42
C ALA A 626 1.13 -19.00 -10.26
N TRP A 627 0.17 -18.16 -9.93
CA TRP A 627 0.04 -16.81 -10.44
C TRP A 627 -0.12 -15.86 -9.26
N THR A 628 0.64 -14.78 -9.29
CA THR A 628 0.62 -13.71 -8.29
C THR A 628 0.47 -12.35 -8.98
N SER A 629 0.23 -11.30 -8.23
CA SER A 629 0.23 -9.92 -8.76
C SER A 629 1.57 -9.53 -9.41
N LEU A 630 2.64 -10.25 -9.11
CA LEU A 630 3.98 -10.05 -9.66
C LEU A 630 4.23 -10.86 -10.95
N GLY A 631 3.37 -11.80 -11.28
CA GLY A 631 3.45 -12.66 -12.48
C GLY A 631 3.30 -14.13 -12.18
N GLY A 632 3.66 -14.98 -13.14
CA GLY A 632 3.67 -16.43 -12.96
C GLY A 632 4.93 -16.89 -12.23
N GLU A 633 4.76 -17.86 -11.34
CA GLU A 633 5.80 -18.48 -10.51
C GLU A 633 5.73 -19.99 -10.54
N ILE A 634 6.86 -20.62 -10.24
CA ILE A 634 6.95 -22.06 -10.01
C ILE A 634 6.72 -22.29 -8.53
N LEU A 635 5.90 -23.29 -8.25
CA LEU A 635 5.58 -23.70 -6.89
C LEU A 635 6.02 -25.15 -6.71
N PHE A 636 6.84 -25.44 -5.72
CA PHE A 636 7.16 -26.80 -5.33
C PHE A 636 6.19 -27.27 -4.24
N ILE A 637 5.64 -28.46 -4.42
CA ILE A 637 4.85 -29.11 -3.38
C ILE A 637 5.58 -30.38 -2.96
N GLU A 638 5.91 -30.43 -1.69
CA GLU A 638 6.64 -31.53 -1.08
C GLU A 638 5.73 -32.31 -0.14
N SER A 639 5.63 -33.59 -0.33
CA SER A 639 4.87 -34.48 0.54
C SER A 639 5.78 -35.53 1.14
N SER A 640 5.66 -35.77 2.43
CA SER A 640 6.36 -36.81 3.18
C SER A 640 5.37 -37.71 3.91
N VAL A 641 5.60 -39.01 3.85
CA VAL A 641 4.76 -40.03 4.48
C VAL A 641 5.47 -40.64 5.67
N SER A 642 4.80 -40.72 6.79
CA SER A 642 5.29 -41.36 8.01
C SER A 642 4.27 -42.37 8.56
N LYS A 643 4.67 -43.24 9.48
CA LYS A 643 3.75 -44.12 10.19
C LYS A 643 2.88 -43.26 11.13
N GLY A 644 1.57 -43.43 11.10
CA GLY A 644 0.67 -42.61 11.88
C GLY A 644 -0.75 -43.13 11.98
N LYS A 645 -1.73 -42.25 11.93
CA LYS A 645 -3.19 -42.53 12.11
C LYS A 645 -4.07 -41.93 10.98
N GLY A 646 -3.50 -41.66 9.83
CA GLY A 646 -4.23 -41.03 8.71
C GLY A 646 -4.40 -39.51 8.87
N ILE A 647 -3.44 -38.85 9.50
CA ILE A 647 -3.49 -37.40 9.72
C ILE A 647 -2.83 -36.68 8.55
N LEU A 648 -3.48 -35.63 8.04
CA LEU A 648 -2.91 -34.67 7.08
C LEU A 648 -2.39 -33.45 7.85
N THR A 649 -1.09 -33.16 7.72
CA THR A 649 -0.48 -31.95 8.25
C THR A 649 -0.03 -31.05 7.09
N MET A 650 -0.22 -29.75 7.24
CA MET A 650 0.11 -28.77 6.19
C MET A 650 0.96 -27.65 6.76
N THR A 651 2.02 -27.26 6.03
CA THR A 651 2.90 -26.13 6.37
C THR A 651 3.26 -25.33 5.12
N GLY A 652 3.70 -24.07 5.28
CA GLY A 652 4.13 -23.21 4.16
C GLY A 652 3.33 -21.92 4.01
N ASN A 653 2.70 -21.42 5.09
CA ASN A 653 1.89 -20.19 5.09
C ASN A 653 0.77 -20.23 4.04
N LEU A 654 -0.05 -21.30 4.12
CA LEU A 654 -1.15 -21.56 3.19
C LEU A 654 -2.42 -20.84 3.64
N GLY A 655 -3.06 -20.13 2.71
CA GLY A 655 -4.39 -19.59 2.92
C GLY A 655 -5.47 -20.68 2.96
N ASP A 656 -6.69 -20.29 3.31
CA ASP A 656 -7.76 -21.24 3.59
C ASP A 656 -8.23 -22.00 2.35
N VAL A 657 -8.29 -21.34 1.19
CA VAL A 657 -8.65 -21.99 -0.09
C VAL A 657 -7.61 -23.05 -0.48
N MET A 658 -6.33 -22.78 -0.23
CA MET A 658 -5.27 -23.73 -0.53
C MET A 658 -5.26 -24.92 0.43
N LYS A 659 -5.59 -24.71 1.72
CA LYS A 659 -5.80 -25.78 2.71
C LYS A 659 -6.99 -26.66 2.37
N GLU A 660 -8.09 -26.04 1.93
CA GLU A 660 -9.25 -26.76 1.43
C GLU A 660 -8.91 -27.64 0.22
N SER A 661 -8.17 -27.09 -0.75
CA SER A 661 -7.69 -27.83 -1.92
C SER A 661 -6.81 -29.03 -1.54
N ALA A 662 -5.92 -28.87 -0.56
CA ALA A 662 -5.12 -29.99 -0.04
C ALA A 662 -5.97 -31.04 0.67
N THR A 663 -6.99 -30.60 1.40
CA THR A 663 -7.93 -31.49 2.08
C THR A 663 -8.76 -32.29 1.07
N ILE A 664 -9.24 -31.64 0.01
CA ILE A 664 -9.95 -32.30 -1.11
C ILE A 664 -9.05 -33.35 -1.77
N ALA A 665 -7.78 -33.00 -2.04
CA ALA A 665 -6.79 -33.91 -2.62
C ALA A 665 -6.58 -35.15 -1.75
N TYR A 666 -6.41 -34.96 -0.44
CA TYR A 666 -6.24 -36.06 0.51
C TYR A 666 -7.47 -36.93 0.65
N GLN A 667 -8.69 -36.34 0.73
CA GLN A 667 -9.92 -37.10 0.81
C GLN A 667 -10.20 -37.91 -0.45
N TYR A 668 -9.81 -37.37 -1.63
CA TYR A 668 -9.91 -38.12 -2.87
C TYR A 668 -8.99 -39.34 -2.86
N ILE A 669 -7.73 -39.20 -2.43
CA ILE A 669 -6.80 -40.34 -2.30
C ILE A 669 -7.34 -41.38 -1.30
N LYS A 670 -7.90 -40.91 -0.19
CA LYS A 670 -8.50 -41.79 0.83
C LYS A 670 -9.68 -42.61 0.28
N ALA A 671 -10.47 -42.03 -0.63
CA ALA A 671 -11.54 -42.69 -1.31
C ALA A 671 -11.05 -43.64 -2.45
N HIS A 672 -9.83 -43.44 -2.95
CA HIS A 672 -9.21 -44.19 -4.04
C HIS A 672 -7.78 -44.65 -3.68
N PRO A 673 -7.65 -45.54 -2.66
CA PRO A 673 -6.34 -45.97 -2.17
C PRO A 673 -5.53 -46.72 -3.25
N GLU A 674 -6.18 -47.29 -4.26
CA GLU A 674 -5.57 -47.90 -5.44
C GLU A 674 -4.59 -46.94 -6.15
N LEU A 675 -4.81 -45.65 -6.06
CA LEU A 675 -3.89 -44.66 -6.61
C LEU A 675 -2.51 -44.68 -5.92
N THR A 676 -2.45 -45.08 -4.67
CA THR A 676 -1.20 -45.16 -3.87
C THR A 676 -0.50 -46.49 -4.09
N GLY A 677 -1.16 -47.50 -4.60
CA GLY A 677 -0.69 -48.88 -4.68
C GLY A 677 -0.73 -49.62 -3.34
N MET A 678 -1.42 -49.11 -2.35
CA MET A 678 -1.58 -49.68 -1.00
C MET A 678 -3.00 -50.17 -0.76
N SER A 679 -3.16 -51.09 0.22
CA SER A 679 -4.49 -51.43 0.75
C SER A 679 -5.04 -50.28 1.61
N TYR A 680 -6.35 -50.32 1.87
CA TYR A 680 -6.98 -49.30 2.71
C TYR A 680 -6.38 -49.26 4.14
N GLU A 681 -6.09 -50.43 4.70
CA GLU A 681 -5.51 -50.60 6.04
C GLU A 681 -4.11 -50.04 6.10
N GLU A 682 -3.26 -50.33 5.09
CA GLU A 682 -1.91 -49.79 4.99
C GLU A 682 -1.91 -48.27 4.85
N PHE A 683 -2.88 -47.71 4.11
CA PHE A 683 -3.05 -46.26 3.94
C PHE A 683 -3.51 -45.60 5.26
N ALA A 684 -4.39 -46.23 6.00
CA ALA A 684 -4.92 -45.66 7.26
C ALA A 684 -3.85 -45.55 8.36
N ASP A 685 -2.81 -46.38 8.29
CA ASP A 685 -1.66 -46.35 9.24
C ASP A 685 -0.56 -45.36 8.83
N LYS A 686 -0.83 -44.44 7.89
CA LYS A 686 0.15 -43.45 7.39
C LYS A 686 -0.34 -42.04 7.61
N ASP A 687 0.49 -41.23 8.23
CA ASP A 687 0.33 -39.77 8.22
C ASP A 687 1.03 -39.17 7.01
N ILE A 688 0.51 -38.09 6.51
CA ILE A 688 1.12 -37.32 5.43
C ILE A 688 1.31 -35.86 5.83
N HIS A 689 2.49 -35.34 5.53
CA HIS A 689 2.81 -33.95 5.71
C HIS A 689 3.04 -33.33 4.33
N VAL A 690 2.28 -32.29 4.02
CA VAL A 690 2.44 -31.49 2.81
C VAL A 690 3.08 -30.16 3.17
N HIS A 691 4.18 -29.85 2.54
CA HIS A 691 4.91 -28.60 2.72
C HIS A 691 5.01 -27.85 1.40
N VAL A 692 4.76 -26.54 1.45
CA VAL A 692 5.01 -25.66 0.31
C VAL A 692 6.09 -24.68 0.73
N PRO A 693 7.33 -24.82 0.21
CA PRO A 693 8.48 -23.98 0.55
C PRO A 693 8.21 -22.47 0.40
N GLU A 694 9.13 -21.64 0.94
CA GLU A 694 9.01 -20.17 1.01
C GLU A 694 7.88 -19.68 1.91
N GLY A 695 7.86 -20.12 3.16
CA GLY A 695 6.83 -19.77 4.15
C GLY A 695 6.68 -18.28 4.47
N ALA A 696 7.63 -17.44 4.05
CA ALA A 696 7.54 -15.99 4.21
C ALA A 696 6.49 -15.36 3.24
N VAL A 697 6.14 -16.04 2.15
CA VAL A 697 5.17 -15.56 1.16
C VAL A 697 3.84 -16.27 1.36
N PRO A 698 2.74 -15.55 1.66
CA PRO A 698 1.42 -16.17 1.74
C PRO A 698 1.03 -16.78 0.38
N LYS A 699 0.48 -18.00 0.41
CA LYS A 699 0.04 -18.74 -0.78
C LYS A 699 -1.41 -19.14 -0.62
N ASP A 700 -2.25 -18.73 -1.55
CA ASP A 700 -3.65 -19.12 -1.55
C ASP A 700 -4.17 -19.40 -2.96
N GLY A 701 -5.25 -20.17 -3.04
CA GLY A 701 -5.95 -20.48 -4.27
C GLY A 701 -6.11 -21.98 -4.56
N PRO A 702 -7.13 -22.36 -5.35
CA PRO A 702 -7.49 -23.76 -5.62
C PRO A 702 -6.61 -24.41 -6.72
N SER A 703 -5.81 -23.64 -7.46
CA SER A 703 -5.14 -24.08 -8.69
C SER A 703 -3.99 -25.09 -8.50
N ALA A 704 -3.62 -25.38 -7.25
CA ALA A 704 -2.61 -26.37 -6.90
C ALA A 704 -3.20 -27.79 -6.65
N GLY A 705 -4.50 -28.00 -6.81
CA GLY A 705 -5.18 -29.26 -6.47
C GLY A 705 -4.58 -30.48 -7.14
N ILE A 706 -4.36 -30.44 -8.48
CA ILE A 706 -3.76 -31.57 -9.19
C ILE A 706 -2.28 -31.78 -8.81
N THR A 707 -1.57 -30.72 -8.45
CA THR A 707 -0.19 -30.81 -8.00
C THR A 707 -0.11 -31.44 -6.60
N MET A 708 -1.01 -31.10 -5.71
CA MET A 708 -1.09 -31.66 -4.36
C MET A 708 -1.39 -33.16 -4.38
N VAL A 709 -2.40 -33.58 -5.12
CA VAL A 709 -2.72 -35.01 -5.24
C VAL A 709 -1.57 -35.77 -5.87
N SER A 710 -0.88 -35.22 -6.88
CA SER A 710 0.26 -35.84 -7.54
C SER A 710 1.45 -36.00 -6.60
N SER A 711 1.73 -34.98 -5.78
CA SER A 711 2.78 -35.00 -4.76
C SER A 711 2.49 -36.04 -3.67
N MET A 712 1.27 -36.09 -3.16
CA MET A 712 0.85 -37.07 -2.15
C MET A 712 0.92 -38.50 -2.70
N VAL A 713 0.41 -38.79 -3.91
CA VAL A 713 0.48 -40.11 -4.56
C VAL A 713 1.93 -40.51 -4.83
N SER A 714 2.75 -39.58 -5.29
CA SER A 714 4.21 -39.80 -5.49
C SER A 714 4.89 -40.21 -4.19
N ALA A 715 4.58 -39.54 -3.09
CA ALA A 715 5.12 -39.85 -1.75
C ALA A 715 4.65 -41.25 -1.27
N PHE A 716 3.36 -41.57 -1.40
CA PHE A 716 2.82 -42.89 -1.02
C PHE A 716 3.38 -44.01 -1.86
N ARG A 717 3.54 -43.83 -3.19
CA ARG A 717 4.15 -44.83 -4.10
C ARG A 717 5.67 -44.95 -3.97
N GLY A 718 6.33 -43.97 -3.32
CA GLY A 718 7.78 -43.87 -3.33
C GLY A 718 8.38 -43.72 -4.74
N LYS A 719 7.59 -43.22 -5.71
CA LYS A 719 7.99 -43.03 -7.10
C LYS A 719 8.05 -41.57 -7.48
N LYS A 720 9.09 -41.21 -8.22
CA LYS A 720 9.27 -39.86 -8.77
C LYS A 720 8.25 -39.59 -9.88
N VAL A 721 7.81 -38.35 -9.95
CA VAL A 721 7.10 -37.81 -11.13
C VAL A 721 8.15 -37.56 -12.24
N LYS A 722 7.76 -37.77 -13.51
CA LYS A 722 8.62 -37.50 -14.67
C LYS A 722 9.22 -36.08 -14.57
N SER A 723 10.51 -35.93 -14.87
CA SER A 723 11.20 -34.65 -14.86
C SER A 723 10.71 -33.71 -15.98
N GLY A 724 10.88 -32.39 -15.81
CA GLY A 724 10.53 -31.40 -16.84
C GLY A 724 9.02 -31.20 -17.03
N ILE A 725 8.21 -31.62 -16.05
CA ILE A 725 6.77 -31.44 -16.02
C ILE A 725 6.38 -30.46 -14.94
N ALA A 726 5.49 -29.54 -15.25
CA ALA A 726 4.74 -28.75 -14.26
C ALA A 726 3.24 -28.88 -14.52
N MET A 727 2.46 -28.63 -13.51
CA MET A 727 1.02 -28.75 -13.61
C MET A 727 0.26 -27.65 -12.86
N THR A 728 -0.96 -27.37 -13.31
CA THR A 728 -1.91 -26.49 -12.63
C THR A 728 -3.33 -26.90 -12.95
N GLY A 729 -4.19 -26.92 -11.98
CA GLY A 729 -5.60 -27.26 -12.11
C GLY A 729 -6.25 -27.40 -10.75
N GLU A 730 -7.47 -26.95 -10.66
CA GLU A 730 -8.33 -27.22 -9.53
C GLU A 730 -8.91 -28.62 -9.63
N MET A 731 -9.15 -29.30 -8.51
CA MET A 731 -9.77 -30.60 -8.53
C MET A 731 -11.02 -30.64 -7.67
N THR A 732 -11.98 -31.45 -8.09
CA THR A 732 -13.18 -31.74 -7.30
C THR A 732 -13.02 -33.03 -6.50
N LEU A 733 -13.88 -33.26 -5.49
CA LEU A 733 -13.96 -34.52 -4.73
C LEU A 733 -14.26 -35.77 -5.60
N ARG A 734 -14.69 -35.57 -6.84
CA ARG A 734 -14.94 -36.67 -7.82
C ARG A 734 -13.78 -36.85 -8.79
N GLY A 735 -12.65 -36.15 -8.59
CA GLY A 735 -11.46 -36.26 -9.41
C GLY A 735 -11.51 -35.52 -10.75
N ARG A 736 -12.54 -34.71 -11.00
CA ARG A 736 -12.58 -33.86 -12.19
C ARG A 736 -11.57 -32.71 -12.06
N VAL A 737 -10.89 -32.38 -13.15
CA VAL A 737 -9.95 -31.25 -13.21
C VAL A 737 -10.65 -30.05 -13.83
N LEU A 738 -10.77 -28.98 -13.04
CA LEU A 738 -11.42 -27.73 -13.42
C LEU A 738 -10.40 -26.73 -14.01
N PRO A 739 -10.87 -25.77 -14.84
CA PRO A 739 -10.03 -24.73 -15.41
C PRO A 739 -9.58 -23.74 -14.32
N VAL A 740 -8.44 -23.12 -14.55
CA VAL A 740 -7.83 -22.14 -13.64
C VAL A 740 -7.42 -20.88 -14.39
N GLY A 741 -7.31 -19.74 -13.65
CA GLY A 741 -6.87 -18.48 -14.23
C GLY A 741 -5.35 -18.31 -14.30
N GLY A 742 -4.90 -17.24 -14.98
CA GLY A 742 -3.48 -16.89 -15.09
C GLY A 742 -2.68 -17.85 -15.97
N ILE A 743 -3.30 -18.47 -16.96
CA ILE A 743 -2.68 -19.50 -17.80
C ILE A 743 -1.46 -18.97 -18.56
N LYS A 744 -1.57 -17.77 -19.14
CA LYS A 744 -0.46 -17.15 -19.86
C LYS A 744 0.76 -16.96 -18.96
N GLU A 745 0.58 -16.39 -17.79
CA GLU A 745 1.63 -16.13 -16.81
C GLU A 745 2.26 -17.43 -16.30
N LYS A 746 1.46 -18.44 -16.01
CA LYS A 746 1.88 -19.77 -15.55
C LYS A 746 2.72 -20.49 -16.60
N ILE A 747 2.30 -20.49 -17.86
CA ILE A 747 3.02 -21.10 -18.99
C ILE A 747 4.39 -20.46 -19.15
N LEU A 748 4.46 -19.15 -19.02
CA LEU A 748 5.70 -18.42 -19.19
C LEU A 748 6.67 -18.61 -18.02
N ALA A 749 6.15 -18.78 -16.80
CA ALA A 749 6.95 -19.18 -15.67
C ALA A 749 7.57 -20.57 -15.90
N ALA A 750 6.77 -21.52 -16.36
CA ALA A 750 7.25 -22.86 -16.73
C ALA A 750 8.36 -22.80 -17.80
N LYS A 751 8.15 -22.02 -18.87
CA LYS A 751 9.14 -21.85 -19.94
C LYS A 751 10.46 -21.24 -19.44
N ARG A 752 10.39 -20.21 -18.58
CA ARG A 752 11.58 -19.59 -17.95
C ARG A 752 12.38 -20.57 -17.12
N ALA A 753 11.70 -21.50 -16.44
CA ALA A 753 12.32 -22.54 -15.64
C ALA A 753 12.83 -23.73 -16.43
N GLY A 754 12.73 -23.69 -17.75
CA GLY A 754 13.17 -24.81 -18.60
C GLY A 754 12.24 -26.02 -18.54
N ILE A 755 11.01 -25.86 -18.12
CA ILE A 755 9.99 -26.90 -18.13
C ILE A 755 9.38 -26.97 -19.52
N HIS A 756 9.32 -28.18 -20.08
CA HIS A 756 8.87 -28.38 -21.44
C HIS A 756 7.46 -28.96 -21.57
N THR A 757 6.96 -29.60 -20.50
CA THR A 757 5.65 -30.21 -20.50
C THR A 757 4.75 -29.60 -19.40
N ILE A 758 3.56 -29.18 -19.78
CA ILE A 758 2.60 -28.54 -18.89
C ILE A 758 1.30 -29.34 -18.91
N ILE A 759 0.88 -29.79 -17.72
CA ILE A 759 -0.41 -30.48 -17.53
C ILE A 759 -1.44 -29.47 -17.05
N ILE A 760 -2.54 -29.33 -17.77
CA ILE A 760 -3.61 -28.38 -17.51
C ILE A 760 -4.99 -28.99 -17.82
N SER A 761 -6.05 -28.36 -17.28
CA SER A 761 -7.42 -28.74 -17.62
C SER A 761 -7.70 -28.64 -19.14
N GLU A 762 -8.45 -29.60 -19.67
CA GLU A 762 -8.96 -29.56 -21.06
C GLU A 762 -9.72 -28.25 -21.33
N GLU A 763 -10.43 -27.72 -20.36
CA GLU A 763 -11.22 -26.48 -20.48
C GLU A 763 -10.34 -25.22 -20.64
N ASN A 764 -9.04 -25.29 -20.24
CA ASN A 764 -8.08 -24.22 -20.49
C ASN A 764 -7.44 -24.26 -21.89
N ARG A 765 -7.82 -25.19 -22.77
CA ARG A 765 -7.32 -25.24 -24.14
C ARG A 765 -7.52 -23.92 -24.87
N LYS A 766 -8.68 -23.30 -24.72
CA LYS A 766 -9.01 -21.99 -25.29
C LYS A 766 -8.03 -20.89 -24.86
N ASP A 767 -7.60 -20.93 -23.58
CA ASP A 767 -6.68 -19.92 -23.04
C ASP A 767 -5.26 -20.10 -23.62
N VAL A 768 -4.87 -21.34 -23.92
CA VAL A 768 -3.58 -21.65 -24.59
C VAL A 768 -3.61 -21.25 -26.06
N GLU A 769 -4.70 -21.53 -26.77
CA GLU A 769 -4.89 -21.16 -28.18
C GLU A 769 -4.89 -19.63 -28.40
N ASP A 770 -5.27 -18.88 -27.37
CA ASP A 770 -5.25 -17.40 -27.35
C ASP A 770 -3.83 -16.82 -27.17
N ILE A 771 -2.84 -17.64 -26.82
CA ILE A 771 -1.44 -17.22 -26.64
C ILE A 771 -0.72 -17.29 -27.98
N LYS A 772 0.00 -16.22 -28.36
CA LYS A 772 0.79 -16.19 -29.61
C LYS A 772 1.78 -17.35 -29.65
N GLU A 773 1.88 -17.99 -30.80
CA GLU A 773 2.71 -19.20 -31.02
C GLU A 773 4.18 -19.00 -30.60
N ILE A 774 4.72 -17.81 -30.78
CA ILE A 774 6.10 -17.49 -30.40
C ILE A 774 6.39 -17.73 -28.90
N TYR A 775 5.39 -17.62 -28.07
CA TYR A 775 5.51 -17.77 -26.59
C TYR A 775 5.38 -19.22 -26.15
N ILE A 776 4.62 -20.03 -26.86
CA ILE A 776 4.38 -21.45 -26.54
C ILE A 776 5.29 -22.40 -27.32
N LYS A 777 6.07 -21.88 -28.27
CA LYS A 777 7.01 -22.66 -29.05
C LYS A 777 8.00 -23.43 -28.18
N GLY A 778 8.08 -24.77 -28.41
CA GLY A 778 8.93 -25.67 -27.63
C GLY A 778 8.30 -26.21 -26.35
N LEU A 779 7.03 -25.89 -26.08
CA LEU A 779 6.24 -26.44 -24.97
C LEU A 779 5.28 -27.52 -25.48
N THR A 780 5.06 -28.54 -24.68
CA THR A 780 4.06 -29.58 -24.87
C THR A 780 2.96 -29.43 -23.85
N PHE A 781 1.71 -29.39 -24.28
CA PHE A 781 0.54 -29.29 -23.42
C PHE A 781 -0.17 -30.63 -23.33
N VAL A 782 -0.39 -31.08 -22.11
CA VAL A 782 -1.16 -32.27 -21.78
C VAL A 782 -2.48 -31.83 -21.16
N TYR A 783 -3.54 -31.99 -21.93
CA TYR A 783 -4.89 -31.62 -21.52
C TYR A 783 -5.56 -32.78 -20.81
N VAL A 784 -6.02 -32.55 -19.58
CA VAL A 784 -6.61 -33.59 -18.73
C VAL A 784 -8.02 -33.20 -18.28
N LYS A 785 -8.89 -34.20 -18.12
CA LYS A 785 -10.26 -34.05 -17.61
C LYS A 785 -10.39 -34.52 -16.18
N ASN A 786 -9.64 -35.57 -15.82
CA ASN A 786 -9.71 -36.23 -14.54
C ASN A 786 -8.32 -36.48 -13.96
N ILE A 787 -8.27 -36.74 -12.68
CA ILE A 787 -7.01 -37.06 -11.98
C ILE A 787 -6.36 -38.33 -12.52
N GLN A 788 -7.15 -39.31 -12.96
CA GLN A 788 -6.61 -40.52 -13.55
C GLN A 788 -5.75 -40.22 -14.78
N ASP A 789 -6.19 -39.30 -15.65
CA ASP A 789 -5.42 -38.85 -16.82
C ASP A 789 -4.06 -38.28 -16.42
N VAL A 790 -4.02 -37.54 -15.28
CA VAL A 790 -2.78 -36.99 -14.73
C VAL A 790 -1.88 -38.12 -14.25
N MET A 791 -2.42 -39.08 -13.45
CA MET A 791 -1.64 -40.19 -12.90
C MET A 791 -1.03 -41.07 -13.99
N ASP A 792 -1.82 -41.40 -15.01
CA ASP A 792 -1.38 -42.23 -16.14
C ASP A 792 -0.26 -41.54 -16.96
N TYR A 793 -0.24 -40.23 -16.97
CA TYR A 793 0.81 -39.49 -17.69
C TYR A 793 2.09 -39.34 -16.88
N ILE A 794 2.00 -39.06 -15.55
CA ILE A 794 3.18 -38.72 -14.74
C ILE A 794 3.93 -39.93 -14.18
N PHE A 795 3.28 -41.12 -14.09
CA PHE A 795 3.88 -42.38 -13.62
C PHE A 795 4.00 -43.40 -14.74
#